data_6a84c9742d65eb35ad1f0480290fd86e
#
_entry.id   6a84c9742d65eb35ad1f0480290fd86e
#
_cell.length_a   1.000
_cell.length_b   1.000
_cell.length_c   1.000
_cell.angle_alpha   90.00
_cell.angle_beta   90.00
_cell.angle_gamma   90.00
#
_symmetry.space_group_name_H-M   'P 1'
#
loop_
_entity.id
_entity.type
_entity.pdbx_description
1 polymer ?
#
loop_
_entity_poly.entity_id
_entity_poly.type
_entity_poly.pdbx_seq_one_letter_code
_entity_poly.pdbx_strand_id
1 'polypeptide(L)'
;MKKRHVWAMCSVMAAFAAHGGEVLFEHGKEFKIGNRQCKEFRFVSPDPAKGRVVVDLRCRIDYPRAAGWCPCWQIEVNGKAITAAATRSETRLLNRPYYLNNKWHGRYPADNRSDKWYALYLPDFKSAERHFNPPSISEATRVALDISDLVKTDSTNTVTLRAGGVSGSFYKSQGVTDRTPGVVFGEIRIYTEKELSRIPRATEKIVRATVKNSVKTVFSVDRKSDAFNVSVSGEGTPVKSVFSVPGGGEIGLGGKDRIETPFYTVSRKVAVRSNRIDIYDTFVSKTNELIGVKIRYEIPQKGFDPVYVAGDSSPSAEEFPGGRNPSVFGVNAKGGYSMALLAQDDVFRVQNVQYCKEGFFGIRTDGLALKPGEPRTVEWSIYPVASDDYYDFVNAVRRDWDVNFPIIGSFNLSMNMFRKFSEKSAKGIVRNFGLSVNSFGCHIWSHLGGKYKEYKDVIFGMGMNSPQVRVKIDAKKSVLEDPRVVHQFKRECIANARKYTPDLKILSYIHNQISVGIDDDKYEDCRMINAKGKPMNYNGGATQKLFVPTKDNLYGRDFKKLADWYLDNFDLDGLYHDELNHCNSRIYYGDKMWDGSTVELDGNNNVKRKLSYVCLLKLDFTLDLFGHVMNKRGKLFIGNFSPETRSERKFRFPRFEETYSSRWIALSHLYTPIQLGDMLTYANTPKDMAADQRMALKRGALYYHYCGGTGCPTLSSKMFPFTPVELHGGWLVGKERILTAVSGEFGWRGESPEVDVFVFDELGREVKGYPWSRKDTANGRIFTLELKPDHCAAIVKR
;
A
#
# COMPACT_ATOMS: atom_id res chain seq x y z
N MET A 1 29.80 18.04 14.19
CA MET A 1 29.07 17.66 12.94
C MET A 1 29.93 17.56 11.67
N LYS A 2 31.23 17.56 11.69
CA LYS A 2 32.09 17.52 10.48
C LYS A 2 32.87 16.18 10.27
N LYS A 3 32.74 15.19 11.14
CA LYS A 3 33.47 13.91 11.00
C LYS A 3 32.69 12.74 10.41
N ARG A 4 31.37 12.86 10.22
CA ARG A 4 30.55 11.77 9.62
C ARG A 4 30.51 11.76 8.08
N HIS A 5 30.85 12.88 7.42
CA HIS A 5 30.81 12.96 5.95
C HIS A 5 32.04 12.34 5.26
N VAL A 6 33.19 12.22 5.97
CA VAL A 6 34.41 11.65 5.41
C VAL A 6 34.33 10.12 5.32
N TRP A 7 33.66 9.45 6.25
CA TRP A 7 33.53 7.99 6.22
C TRP A 7 32.58 7.46 5.14
N ALA A 8 31.51 8.21 4.82
CA ALA A 8 30.61 7.82 3.73
C ALA A 8 31.28 7.96 2.34
N MET A 9 32.14 8.94 2.15
CA MET A 9 32.91 9.07 0.92
C MET A 9 34.02 7.99 0.79
N CYS A 10 34.67 7.62 1.88
CA CYS A 10 35.70 6.57 1.85
C CYS A 10 35.15 5.16 1.63
N SER A 11 33.97 4.85 2.18
CA SER A 11 33.34 3.53 1.96
C SER A 11 32.78 3.37 0.55
N VAL A 12 32.33 4.44 -0.10
CA VAL A 12 31.92 4.42 -1.50
C VAL A 12 33.11 4.31 -2.44
N MET A 13 34.22 5.01 -2.15
CA MET A 13 35.46 4.87 -2.93
C MET A 13 36.09 3.46 -2.79
N ALA A 14 36.08 2.87 -1.60
CA ALA A 14 36.64 1.52 -1.37
C ALA A 14 35.84 0.42 -2.11
N ALA A 15 34.50 0.59 -2.28
CA ALA A 15 33.72 -0.37 -3.03
C ALA A 15 33.97 -0.29 -4.55
N PHE A 16 34.43 0.84 -5.08
CA PHE A 16 34.70 1.02 -6.50
C PHE A 16 36.13 0.64 -6.90
N ALA A 17 37.11 0.77 -6.01
CA ALA A 17 38.48 0.31 -6.26
C ALA A 17 38.62 -1.20 -6.44
N ALA A 18 37.63 -1.97 -5.99
CA ALA A 18 37.60 -3.43 -6.12
C ALA A 18 37.20 -3.94 -7.51
N HIS A 19 36.68 -3.11 -8.42
CA HIS A 19 36.10 -3.55 -9.69
C HIS A 19 36.87 -3.16 -10.95
N GLY A 20 38.00 -2.51 -10.84
CA GLY A 20 39.00 -2.36 -11.90
C GLY A 20 38.56 -1.59 -13.17
N GLY A 21 37.52 -0.75 -13.08
CA GLY A 21 37.03 0.05 -14.19
C GLY A 21 37.59 1.47 -14.21
N GLU A 22 37.70 2.05 -15.42
CA GLU A 22 38.10 3.41 -15.65
C GLU A 22 36.91 4.37 -15.63
N VAL A 23 37.01 5.49 -14.88
CA VAL A 23 36.00 6.54 -14.86
C VAL A 23 36.21 7.44 -16.08
N LEU A 24 35.24 7.45 -16.99
CA LEU A 24 35.29 8.23 -18.23
C LEU A 24 34.71 9.63 -18.07
N PHE A 25 33.77 9.78 -17.15
CA PHE A 25 33.12 11.05 -16.82
C PHE A 25 32.50 11.01 -15.43
N GLU A 26 32.57 12.11 -14.72
CA GLU A 26 31.93 12.29 -13.42
C GLU A 26 31.37 13.70 -13.27
N HIS A 27 30.12 13.80 -12.76
CA HIS A 27 29.49 15.03 -12.36
C HIS A 27 28.86 14.87 -10.97
N GLY A 28 29.54 15.33 -9.96
CA GLY A 28 29.16 15.12 -8.55
C GLY A 28 28.18 16.15 -7.96
N LYS A 29 27.74 17.15 -8.74
CA LYS A 29 26.83 18.19 -8.25
C LYS A 29 25.38 17.92 -8.67
N GLU A 30 24.43 18.17 -7.75
CA GLU A 30 23.02 18.16 -8.12
C GLU A 30 22.68 19.23 -9.16
N PHE A 31 21.83 18.87 -10.10
CA PHE A 31 21.19 19.82 -11.02
C PHE A 31 19.77 19.38 -11.34
N LYS A 32 18.93 20.36 -11.63
CA LYS A 32 17.56 20.12 -12.03
C LYS A 32 17.39 20.29 -13.51
N ILE A 33 16.60 19.40 -14.12
CA ILE A 33 16.08 19.56 -15.47
C ILE A 33 14.60 19.84 -15.37
N GLY A 34 14.18 21.01 -15.82
CA GLY A 34 12.77 21.38 -15.89
C GLY A 34 12.03 20.67 -17.01
N ASN A 35 10.71 20.72 -16.97
CA ASN A 35 9.86 20.09 -17.98
C ASN A 35 10.25 20.60 -19.40
N ARG A 36 10.43 19.65 -20.33
CA ARG A 36 10.85 19.88 -21.73
C ARG A 36 12.25 20.46 -21.92
N GLN A 37 13.07 20.44 -20.88
CA GLN A 37 14.46 20.83 -20.94
C GLN A 37 15.37 19.61 -21.09
N CYS A 38 16.63 19.83 -21.51
CA CYS A 38 17.65 18.78 -21.54
C CYS A 38 19.00 19.31 -21.06
N LYS A 39 19.88 18.38 -20.68
CA LYS A 39 21.27 18.64 -20.37
C LYS A 39 22.16 17.58 -21.01
N GLU A 40 23.26 18.02 -21.63
CA GLU A 40 24.19 17.17 -22.35
C GLU A 40 25.50 17.06 -21.59
N PHE A 41 26.09 15.86 -21.63
CA PHE A 41 27.40 15.54 -21.09
C PHE A 41 28.23 14.87 -22.19
N ARG A 42 29.54 15.09 -22.19
CA ARG A 42 30.46 14.53 -23.21
C ARG A 42 31.54 13.71 -22.53
N PHE A 43 31.89 12.61 -23.16
CA PHE A 43 32.96 11.73 -22.72
C PHE A 43 33.62 11.05 -23.92
N VAL A 44 34.83 10.56 -23.73
CA VAL A 44 35.51 9.73 -24.74
C VAL A 44 35.46 8.28 -24.25
N SER A 45 35.07 7.37 -25.13
CA SER A 45 35.01 5.96 -24.77
C SER A 45 36.29 5.28 -25.27
N PRO A 46 36.96 4.51 -24.40
CA PRO A 46 38.07 3.66 -24.83
C PRO A 46 37.53 2.47 -25.65
N ASP A 47 38.47 1.70 -26.17
CA ASP A 47 38.20 0.46 -26.91
C ASP A 47 37.18 -0.44 -26.15
N PRO A 48 36.10 -0.89 -26.80
CA PRO A 48 35.10 -1.80 -26.18
C PRO A 48 35.71 -3.11 -25.68
N ALA A 49 36.88 -3.52 -26.17
CA ALA A 49 37.63 -4.65 -25.66
C ALA A 49 38.06 -4.47 -24.18
N LYS A 50 38.06 -3.25 -23.69
CA LYS A 50 38.44 -2.94 -22.29
C LYS A 50 37.29 -3.06 -21.28
N GLY A 51 36.06 -3.33 -21.72
CA GLY A 51 34.94 -3.52 -20.83
C GLY A 51 33.67 -2.80 -21.30
N ARG A 52 32.56 -3.06 -20.59
CA ARG A 52 31.29 -2.40 -20.87
C ARG A 52 31.29 -0.95 -20.39
N VAL A 53 30.62 -0.09 -21.11
CA VAL A 53 30.43 1.31 -20.71
C VAL A 53 29.08 1.46 -20.01
N VAL A 54 29.10 1.96 -18.78
CA VAL A 54 27.94 2.10 -17.93
C VAL A 54 27.71 3.57 -17.59
N VAL A 55 26.48 4.05 -17.75
CA VAL A 55 26.02 5.31 -17.16
C VAL A 55 25.33 5.00 -15.83
N ASP A 56 25.82 5.58 -14.77
CA ASP A 56 25.31 5.46 -13.42
C ASP A 56 24.88 6.85 -12.93
N LEU A 57 23.64 6.99 -12.57
CA LEU A 57 23.09 8.28 -12.13
C LEU A 57 22.10 8.11 -10.99
N ARG A 58 21.93 9.18 -10.21
CA ARG A 58 20.88 9.32 -9.23
C ARG A 58 19.85 10.32 -9.68
N CYS A 59 18.58 10.04 -9.42
CA CYS A 59 17.49 10.94 -9.76
C CYS A 59 16.38 10.94 -8.70
N ARG A 60 15.78 12.10 -8.51
CA ARG A 60 14.64 12.32 -7.61
C ARG A 60 13.70 13.38 -8.16
N ILE A 61 12.48 13.40 -7.63
CA ILE A 61 11.52 14.47 -7.90
C ILE A 61 11.85 15.65 -6.98
N ASP A 62 11.74 16.87 -7.48
CA ASP A 62 12.02 18.06 -6.69
C ASP A 62 10.77 18.68 -6.05
N TYR A 63 9.64 18.02 -6.10
CA TYR A 63 8.38 18.52 -5.58
C TYR A 63 7.68 17.49 -4.68
N PRO A 64 7.49 17.81 -3.38
CA PRO A 64 6.95 16.85 -2.40
C PRO A 64 5.48 16.49 -2.61
N ARG A 65 4.73 17.29 -3.37
CA ARG A 65 3.30 17.06 -3.65
C ARG A 65 3.00 16.47 -5.02
N ALA A 66 4.02 16.02 -5.73
CA ALA A 66 3.85 15.48 -7.08
C ALA A 66 3.54 13.98 -7.10
N ALA A 67 2.83 13.48 -6.10
CA ALA A 67 2.45 12.08 -6.03
C ALA A 67 1.44 11.70 -7.11
N GLY A 68 1.54 10.48 -7.60
CA GLY A 68 0.63 9.90 -8.59
C GLY A 68 0.87 10.30 -10.04
N TRP A 69 1.49 11.44 -10.31
CA TRP A 69 1.74 11.94 -11.66
C TRP A 69 3.12 12.57 -11.75
N CYS A 70 4.09 11.79 -12.06
CA CYS A 70 5.46 12.13 -11.87
C CYS A 70 6.11 12.71 -13.11
N PRO A 71 7.08 13.59 -12.95
CA PRO A 71 7.93 14.00 -14.04
C PRO A 71 8.67 12.77 -14.60
N CYS A 72 8.83 12.75 -15.89
CA CYS A 72 9.54 11.71 -16.59
C CYS A 72 10.86 12.24 -17.15
N TRP A 73 11.78 11.34 -17.34
CA TRP A 73 13.05 11.66 -17.98
C TRP A 73 13.41 10.63 -19.03
N GLN A 74 14.25 11.02 -19.93
CA GLN A 74 14.79 10.19 -21.01
C GLN A 74 16.30 10.35 -21.04
N ILE A 75 17.00 9.29 -21.40
CA ILE A 75 18.43 9.30 -21.65
C ILE A 75 18.68 8.95 -23.11
N GLU A 76 19.49 9.75 -23.77
CA GLU A 76 19.95 9.53 -25.12
C GLU A 76 21.47 9.42 -25.13
N VAL A 77 22.00 8.49 -25.92
CA VAL A 77 23.42 8.37 -26.21
C VAL A 77 23.63 8.60 -27.70
N ASN A 78 24.47 9.58 -28.05
CA ASN A 78 24.70 9.98 -29.44
C ASN A 78 23.37 10.24 -30.21
N GLY A 79 22.40 10.88 -29.55
CA GLY A 79 21.10 11.19 -30.15
C GLY A 79 20.12 10.00 -30.19
N LYS A 80 20.52 8.82 -29.76
CA LYS A 80 19.69 7.64 -29.74
C LYS A 80 19.18 7.39 -28.33
N ALA A 81 17.85 7.41 -28.12
CA ALA A 81 17.23 7.17 -26.84
C ALA A 81 17.41 5.71 -26.41
N ILE A 82 17.75 5.52 -25.16
CA ILE A 82 17.79 4.20 -24.54
C ILE A 82 16.35 3.77 -24.25
N THR A 83 15.97 2.61 -24.77
CA THR A 83 14.65 2.02 -24.56
C THR A 83 14.76 0.80 -23.64
N ALA A 84 13.64 0.43 -23.01
CA ALA A 84 13.58 -0.81 -22.25
C ALA A 84 13.89 -2.05 -23.10
N ALA A 85 13.57 -2.01 -24.40
CA ALA A 85 13.84 -3.09 -25.31
C ALA A 85 15.30 -3.11 -25.81
N ALA A 86 15.97 -1.95 -25.86
CA ALA A 86 17.36 -1.83 -26.27
C ALA A 86 18.34 -2.15 -25.15
N THR A 87 17.92 -2.01 -23.89
CA THR A 87 18.72 -2.39 -22.74
C THR A 87 18.57 -3.88 -22.50
N ARG A 88 19.44 -4.68 -23.08
CA ARG A 88 19.64 -6.09 -22.67
C ARG A 88 20.25 -6.17 -21.28
N SER A 89 20.72 -5.05 -20.74
CA SER A 89 21.25 -4.92 -19.39
C SER A 89 20.12 -4.66 -18.40
N GLU A 90 20.13 -5.39 -17.31
CA GLU A 90 19.22 -5.14 -16.18
C GLU A 90 19.42 -3.71 -15.68
N THR A 91 18.40 -2.88 -15.74
CA THR A 91 18.39 -1.59 -15.06
C THR A 91 18.47 -1.87 -13.57
N ARG A 92 19.60 -1.51 -12.97
CA ARG A 92 19.83 -1.75 -11.54
C ARG A 92 19.25 -0.60 -10.74
N LEU A 93 18.12 -0.86 -10.08
CA LEU A 93 17.57 0.05 -9.07
C LEU A 93 18.23 -0.27 -7.73
N LEU A 94 19.17 0.53 -7.32
CA LEU A 94 19.95 0.30 -6.10
C LEU A 94 19.31 0.87 -4.84
N ASN A 95 18.44 1.88 -5.01
CA ASN A 95 17.72 2.52 -3.92
C ASN A 95 16.32 2.90 -4.39
N ARG A 96 15.31 2.71 -3.55
CA ARG A 96 13.89 2.85 -3.92
C ARG A 96 13.10 3.79 -3.01
N PRO A 97 13.44 5.05 -2.82
CA PRO A 97 12.47 5.98 -2.26
C PRO A 97 11.36 6.30 -3.25
N TYR A 98 11.61 6.10 -4.55
CA TYR A 98 10.66 6.27 -5.64
C TYR A 98 10.59 5.03 -6.52
N TYR A 99 9.48 4.86 -7.19
CA TYR A 99 9.36 3.88 -8.26
C TYR A 99 9.87 4.49 -9.55
N LEU A 100 10.75 3.78 -10.22
CA LEU A 100 11.18 4.06 -11.57
C LEU A 100 10.42 3.12 -12.52
N ASN A 101 9.66 3.68 -13.41
CA ASN A 101 9.03 2.97 -14.50
C ASN A 101 9.60 3.47 -15.82
N ASN A 102 9.96 2.56 -16.71
CA ASN A 102 10.45 2.87 -18.04
C ASN A 102 9.32 3.00 -19.09
N LYS A 103 8.07 3.15 -18.63
CA LYS A 103 6.91 3.33 -19.48
C LYS A 103 6.23 4.65 -19.21
N TRP A 104 5.70 5.20 -20.29
CA TRP A 104 4.92 6.40 -20.29
C TRP A 104 3.44 6.10 -20.09
N HIS A 105 2.81 6.72 -19.15
CA HIS A 105 1.37 6.64 -18.98
C HIS A 105 0.66 7.60 -19.94
N GLY A 106 -0.24 7.08 -20.74
CA GLY A 106 -0.89 7.63 -21.93
C GLY A 106 -1.55 9.02 -21.92
N ARG A 107 -1.16 9.92 -21.02
CA ARG A 107 -1.72 11.28 -20.97
C ARG A 107 -0.74 12.37 -21.36
N TYR A 108 0.50 12.03 -21.71
CA TYR A 108 1.57 13.00 -21.90
C TYR A 108 2.37 12.72 -23.14
N PRO A 109 3.12 13.67 -23.61
CA PRO A 109 3.01 14.36 -24.86
C PRO A 109 2.82 13.45 -26.09
N ALA A 110 2.73 13.96 -27.29
CA ALA A 110 2.32 13.28 -28.53
C ALA A 110 3.04 11.96 -28.90
N ASP A 111 4.09 11.59 -28.16
CA ASP A 111 4.86 10.34 -28.34
C ASP A 111 4.64 9.36 -27.15
N ASN A 112 3.40 9.16 -26.79
CA ASN A 112 2.99 8.38 -25.62
C ASN A 112 3.08 6.83 -25.79
N ARG A 113 3.67 6.34 -26.87
CA ARG A 113 3.82 4.91 -27.17
C ARG A 113 5.24 4.40 -27.03
N SER A 114 6.19 5.26 -26.64
CA SER A 114 7.58 4.86 -26.61
C SER A 114 8.00 4.38 -25.21
N ASP A 115 8.67 3.26 -25.17
CA ASP A 115 9.35 2.68 -24.01
C ASP A 115 10.65 3.45 -23.65
N LYS A 116 10.80 4.68 -24.14
CA LYS A 116 11.99 5.54 -24.02
C LYS A 116 12.00 6.40 -22.77
N TRP A 117 10.90 6.52 -22.06
CA TRP A 117 10.75 7.40 -20.92
C TRP A 117 10.76 6.64 -19.60
N TYR A 118 11.48 7.19 -18.64
CA TYR A 118 11.50 6.72 -17.26
C TYR A 118 10.64 7.64 -16.39
N ALA A 119 9.65 7.09 -15.74
CA ALA A 119 8.81 7.82 -14.83
C ALA A 119 9.28 7.63 -13.41
N LEU A 120 9.45 8.72 -12.67
CA LEU A 120 9.63 8.72 -11.23
C LEU A 120 8.26 8.82 -10.59
N TYR A 121 7.93 7.89 -9.72
CA TYR A 121 6.64 7.79 -9.09
C TYR A 121 6.75 7.96 -7.58
N LEU A 122 6.04 8.92 -7.03
CA LEU A 122 5.87 9.11 -5.59
C LEU A 122 4.69 8.28 -5.11
N PRO A 123 4.88 7.43 -4.10
CA PRO A 123 3.89 6.44 -3.74
C PRO A 123 2.58 6.99 -3.17
N ASP A 124 2.53 8.17 -2.60
CA ASP A 124 1.32 8.65 -1.94
C ASP A 124 1.35 10.15 -1.68
N PHE A 125 0.28 10.86 -2.07
CA PHE A 125 0.05 12.25 -1.70
C PHE A 125 0.00 12.46 -0.18
N LYS A 126 -0.51 11.50 0.56
CA LYS A 126 -0.72 11.62 2.01
C LYS A 126 0.56 11.45 2.80
N SER A 127 1.42 10.56 2.35
CA SER A 127 2.77 10.41 2.90
C SER A 127 3.62 11.64 2.61
N ALA A 128 3.45 12.23 1.42
CA ALA A 128 4.16 13.44 1.03
C ALA A 128 3.81 14.66 1.88
N GLU A 129 2.55 14.78 2.33
CA GLU A 129 2.15 15.93 3.16
C GLU A 129 2.70 15.88 4.59
N ARG A 130 2.99 14.70 5.11
CA ARG A 130 3.31 14.52 6.53
C ARG A 130 4.78 14.25 6.83
N HIS A 131 5.49 13.56 5.95
CA HIS A 131 6.81 13.00 6.24
C HIS A 131 7.79 13.15 5.08
N PHE A 132 7.38 13.76 3.99
CA PHE A 132 8.21 13.85 2.82
C PHE A 132 9.07 15.11 2.85
N ASN A 133 10.24 15.00 3.42
CA ASN A 133 11.37 15.77 2.95
C ASN A 133 11.87 15.08 1.68
N PRO A 134 12.08 15.82 0.57
CA PRO A 134 12.73 15.23 -0.59
C PRO A 134 13.97 14.49 -0.11
N PRO A 135 14.16 13.21 -0.45
CA PRO A 135 15.34 12.49 0.01
C PRO A 135 16.58 13.26 -0.39
N SER A 136 17.62 13.15 0.41
CA SER A 136 18.95 13.62 0.01
C SER A 136 19.34 12.93 -1.28
N ILE A 137 20.26 13.49 -2.05
CA ILE A 137 20.71 12.84 -3.30
C ILE A 137 21.27 11.44 -3.04
N SER A 138 21.82 11.18 -1.84
CA SER A 138 22.28 9.86 -1.44
C SER A 138 21.17 8.82 -1.30
N GLU A 139 19.93 9.26 -1.04
CA GLU A 139 18.75 8.42 -0.91
C GLU A 139 17.90 8.39 -2.19
N ALA A 140 18.29 9.17 -3.19
CA ALA A 140 17.62 9.21 -4.49
C ALA A 140 17.73 7.87 -5.22
N THR A 141 16.79 7.62 -6.13
CA THR A 141 16.81 6.45 -6.98
C THR A 141 18.08 6.42 -7.82
N ARG A 142 18.88 5.36 -7.70
CA ARG A 142 20.07 5.13 -8.49
C ARG A 142 19.78 4.20 -9.65
N VAL A 143 20.23 4.57 -10.83
CA VAL A 143 20.01 3.84 -12.08
C VAL A 143 21.36 3.65 -12.76
N ALA A 144 21.70 2.41 -13.06
CA ALA A 144 22.87 2.06 -13.86
C ALA A 144 22.40 1.43 -15.19
N LEU A 145 22.88 1.97 -16.30
CA LEU A 145 22.51 1.56 -17.65
C LEU A 145 23.76 1.20 -18.44
N ASP A 146 23.77 0.02 -19.06
CA ASP A 146 24.79 -0.36 -20.03
C ASP A 146 24.50 0.38 -21.36
N ILE A 147 25.47 1.15 -21.80
CA ILE A 147 25.40 1.93 -23.04
C ILE A 147 26.43 1.49 -24.09
N SER A 148 27.07 0.35 -23.88
CA SER A 148 28.16 -0.14 -24.71
C SER A 148 27.82 -0.19 -26.22
N ASP A 149 26.61 -0.63 -26.54
CA ASP A 149 26.15 -0.72 -27.96
C ASP A 149 25.87 0.63 -28.62
N LEU A 150 25.91 1.72 -27.86
CA LEU A 150 25.55 3.07 -28.31
C LEU A 150 26.74 4.02 -28.37
N VAL A 151 27.88 3.61 -27.81
CA VAL A 151 29.11 4.43 -27.78
C VAL A 151 29.98 4.17 -28.97
N LYS A 152 30.69 5.20 -29.41
CA LYS A 152 31.71 5.15 -30.47
C LYS A 152 33.08 5.11 -29.83
N THR A 153 33.90 4.17 -30.22
CA THR A 153 35.26 4.02 -29.72
C THR A 153 36.14 5.19 -30.18
N ASP A 154 37.06 5.59 -29.31
CA ASP A 154 38.05 6.64 -29.53
C ASP A 154 37.47 7.94 -30.12
N SER A 155 36.24 8.20 -29.78
CA SER A 155 35.46 9.33 -30.24
C SER A 155 34.75 10.03 -29.11
N THR A 156 34.44 11.30 -29.27
CA THR A 156 33.55 12.01 -28.33
C THR A 156 32.13 11.48 -28.47
N ASN A 157 31.63 10.97 -27.35
CA ASN A 157 30.25 10.53 -27.19
C ASN A 157 29.45 11.54 -26.38
N THR A 158 28.15 11.59 -26.59
CA THR A 158 27.23 12.46 -25.86
C THR A 158 26.21 11.65 -25.11
N VAL A 159 25.98 12.02 -23.85
CA VAL A 159 24.83 11.57 -23.06
C VAL A 159 23.93 12.77 -22.82
N THR A 160 22.68 12.69 -23.28
CA THR A 160 21.69 13.75 -23.11
C THR A 160 20.56 13.27 -22.20
N LEU A 161 20.38 13.95 -21.07
CA LEU A 161 19.23 13.74 -20.20
C LEU A 161 18.14 14.75 -20.55
N ARG A 162 16.93 14.26 -20.83
CA ARG A 162 15.75 15.10 -21.10
C ARG A 162 14.71 14.88 -20.02
N ALA A 163 14.12 15.95 -19.51
CA ALA A 163 12.93 15.85 -18.69
C ALA A 163 11.68 16.13 -19.52
N GLY A 164 10.75 15.22 -19.43
CA GLY A 164 9.39 15.39 -19.90
C GLY A 164 8.45 15.38 -18.71
N GLY A 165 7.20 15.69 -18.90
CA GLY A 165 6.32 15.61 -17.78
C GLY A 165 4.95 16.21 -18.04
N VAL A 166 4.23 16.29 -16.97
CA VAL A 166 2.88 16.79 -16.90
C VAL A 166 2.87 18.28 -17.27
N SER A 167 1.89 18.68 -18.05
CA SER A 167 1.77 20.10 -18.42
C SER A 167 1.56 20.96 -17.18
N GLY A 168 2.07 22.20 -17.22
CA GLY A 168 1.86 23.17 -16.14
C GLY A 168 0.38 23.42 -15.83
N SER A 169 -0.51 23.22 -16.80
CA SER A 169 -1.96 23.31 -16.58
C SER A 169 -2.50 22.20 -15.67
N PHE A 170 -1.95 20.98 -15.74
CA PHE A 170 -2.33 19.90 -14.84
C PHE A 170 -1.93 20.24 -13.38
N TYR A 171 -0.69 20.67 -13.17
CA TYR A 171 -0.25 21.03 -11.82
C TYR A 171 -1.05 22.20 -11.25
N LYS A 172 -1.39 23.18 -12.08
CA LYS A 172 -2.31 24.26 -11.68
C LYS A 172 -3.68 23.76 -11.27
N SER A 173 -4.22 22.76 -11.98
CA SER A 173 -5.50 22.14 -11.62
C SER A 173 -5.45 21.38 -10.30
N GLN A 174 -4.26 20.96 -9.87
CA GLN A 174 -4.00 20.33 -8.59
C GLN A 174 -3.56 21.31 -7.49
N GLY A 175 -3.70 22.61 -7.74
CA GLY A 175 -3.34 23.65 -6.76
C GLY A 175 -1.83 23.95 -6.65
N VAL A 176 -1.01 23.38 -7.54
CA VAL A 176 0.42 23.69 -7.62
C VAL A 176 0.62 24.90 -8.52
N THR A 177 0.73 26.06 -7.92
CA THR A 177 0.77 27.35 -8.63
C THR A 177 2.14 28.00 -8.67
N ASP A 178 3.04 27.57 -7.79
CA ASP A 178 4.31 28.22 -7.53
C ASP A 178 5.44 27.77 -8.46
N ARG A 179 5.40 26.50 -8.88
CA ARG A 179 6.43 25.95 -9.78
C ARG A 179 5.98 24.68 -10.49
N THR A 180 6.64 24.37 -11.60
CA THR A 180 6.50 23.07 -12.27
C THR A 180 7.52 22.09 -11.70
N PRO A 181 7.09 20.93 -11.20
CA PRO A 181 8.00 19.89 -10.77
C PRO A 181 8.96 19.47 -11.89
N GLY A 182 10.19 19.17 -11.50
CA GLY A 182 11.23 18.68 -12.40
C GLY A 182 11.89 17.43 -11.83
N VAL A 183 12.86 16.92 -12.57
CA VAL A 183 13.73 15.85 -12.14
C VAL A 183 15.06 16.46 -11.68
N VAL A 184 15.44 16.13 -10.45
CA VAL A 184 16.77 16.47 -9.93
C VAL A 184 17.66 15.26 -10.15
N PHE A 185 18.78 15.49 -10.79
CA PHE A 185 19.84 14.52 -11.00
C PHE A 185 21.05 14.87 -10.15
N GLY A 186 21.78 13.86 -9.74
CA GLY A 186 23.04 14.02 -9.05
C GLY A 186 23.93 12.79 -9.23
N GLU A 187 25.22 12.96 -9.01
CA GLU A 187 26.20 11.88 -9.14
C GLU A 187 26.07 11.10 -10.45
N ILE A 188 26.22 11.77 -11.59
CA ILE A 188 26.30 11.08 -12.87
C ILE A 188 27.72 10.63 -13.06
N ARG A 189 27.91 9.32 -13.30
CA ARG A 189 29.18 8.70 -13.63
C ARG A 189 29.04 7.90 -14.91
N ILE A 190 30.08 7.95 -15.73
CA ILE A 190 30.23 7.07 -16.88
C ILE A 190 31.57 6.37 -16.68
N TYR A 191 31.53 5.04 -16.66
CA TYR A 191 32.75 4.25 -16.39
C TYR A 191 32.74 2.94 -17.18
N THR A 192 33.90 2.32 -17.29
CA THR A 192 34.04 0.99 -17.85
C THR A 192 34.01 -0.08 -16.76
N GLU A 193 33.38 -1.21 -17.03
CA GLU A 193 33.28 -2.36 -16.13
C GLU A 193 33.71 -3.62 -16.88
N LYS A 194 34.70 -4.37 -16.41
CA LYS A 194 35.18 -5.59 -17.09
C LYS A 194 34.14 -6.72 -17.06
N GLU A 195 33.45 -6.83 -15.99
CA GLU A 195 32.26 -7.67 -15.84
C GLU A 195 31.18 -6.80 -15.23
N LEU A 196 29.94 -6.94 -15.72
CA LEU A 196 28.81 -6.47 -14.94
C LEU A 196 28.93 -7.13 -13.58
N SER A 197 29.55 -6.42 -12.62
CA SER A 197 29.44 -6.86 -11.25
C SER A 197 27.92 -7.00 -11.06
N ARG A 198 27.45 -8.23 -11.06
CA ARG A 198 26.15 -8.50 -10.48
C ARG A 198 26.31 -7.88 -9.10
N ILE A 199 25.81 -6.65 -8.96
CA ILE A 199 25.49 -6.20 -7.61
C ILE A 199 24.66 -7.36 -7.11
N PRO A 200 25.09 -8.09 -6.09
CA PRO A 200 24.28 -9.15 -5.59
C PRO A 200 22.93 -8.46 -5.41
N ARG A 201 21.89 -8.83 -6.17
CA ARG A 201 20.54 -8.62 -5.69
C ARG A 201 20.71 -9.04 -4.27
N ALA A 202 20.57 -8.11 -3.31
CA ALA A 202 20.66 -8.42 -1.90
C ALA A 202 20.09 -9.79 -1.83
N THR A 203 20.89 -10.81 -1.52
CA THR A 203 20.64 -12.18 -1.94
C THR A 203 19.25 -12.46 -1.46
N GLU A 204 18.24 -12.31 -2.33
CA GLU A 204 16.88 -12.64 -1.98
C GLU A 204 17.05 -14.10 -1.63
N LYS A 205 17.01 -14.37 -0.31
CA LYS A 205 17.15 -15.72 0.24
C LYS A 205 16.24 -16.52 -0.67
N ILE A 206 16.81 -17.46 -1.47
CA ILE A 206 16.01 -18.20 -2.45
C ILE A 206 14.99 -18.95 -1.61
N VAL A 207 13.82 -18.37 -1.51
CA VAL A 207 12.72 -18.95 -0.74
C VAL A 207 12.19 -20.07 -1.58
N ARG A 208 12.25 -21.29 -1.04
CA ARG A 208 11.58 -22.44 -1.61
C ARG A 208 10.35 -22.78 -0.78
N ALA A 209 9.26 -23.02 -1.45
CA ALA A 209 8.05 -23.46 -0.78
C ALA A 209 8.28 -24.85 -0.16
N THR A 210 7.78 -25.02 1.05
CA THR A 210 7.77 -26.31 1.75
C THR A 210 6.42 -26.47 2.45
N VAL A 211 5.91 -27.69 2.48
CA VAL A 211 4.75 -28.02 3.31
C VAL A 211 5.20 -28.12 4.76
N LYS A 212 5.08 -27.02 5.50
CA LYS A 212 5.49 -26.94 6.91
C LYS A 212 4.53 -27.72 7.79
N ASN A 213 5.05 -28.49 8.72
CA ASN A 213 4.26 -28.97 9.86
C ASN A 213 4.00 -27.80 10.82
N SER A 214 2.82 -27.76 11.43
CA SER A 214 2.54 -26.76 12.45
C SER A 214 3.44 -26.96 13.65
N VAL A 215 4.35 -26.03 13.90
CA VAL A 215 5.16 -26.03 15.12
C VAL A 215 4.34 -25.36 16.21
N LYS A 216 4.04 -26.10 17.28
CA LYS A 216 3.41 -25.52 18.46
C LYS A 216 4.46 -24.73 19.22
N THR A 217 4.25 -23.42 19.38
CA THR A 217 5.11 -22.58 20.22
C THR A 217 4.85 -22.91 21.68
N VAL A 218 5.90 -23.30 22.38
CA VAL A 218 5.88 -23.46 23.85
C VAL A 218 6.45 -22.19 24.47
N PHE A 219 5.67 -21.56 25.33
CA PHE A 219 6.08 -20.36 26.02
C PHE A 219 5.51 -20.29 27.43
N SER A 220 6.12 -19.47 28.27
CA SER A 220 5.67 -19.18 29.63
C SER A 220 5.73 -17.68 29.92
N VAL A 221 5.01 -17.27 30.97
CA VAL A 221 4.98 -15.88 31.44
C VAL A 221 5.48 -15.86 32.87
N ASP A 222 6.53 -15.08 33.14
CA ASP A 222 7.05 -14.79 34.47
C ASP A 222 6.72 -13.33 34.83
N ARG A 223 6.03 -13.14 35.96
CA ARG A 223 5.55 -11.84 36.44
C ARG A 223 6.16 -11.54 37.78
N LYS A 224 7.22 -10.75 37.82
CA LYS A 224 7.79 -10.18 39.04
C LYS A 224 7.31 -8.75 39.21
N SER A 225 7.40 -8.21 40.39
CA SER A 225 6.91 -6.85 40.68
C SER A 225 7.48 -5.77 39.78
N ASP A 226 8.70 -5.96 39.29
CA ASP A 226 9.45 -5.03 38.44
C ASP A 226 9.56 -5.45 36.97
N ALA A 227 9.17 -6.70 36.64
CA ALA A 227 9.36 -7.26 35.30
C ALA A 227 8.17 -8.12 34.83
N PHE A 228 7.85 -8.01 33.55
CA PHE A 228 6.97 -8.90 32.81
C PHE A 228 7.79 -9.59 31.72
N ASN A 229 8.06 -10.86 31.89
CA ASN A 229 8.89 -11.63 30.97
C ASN A 229 8.07 -12.69 30.23
N VAL A 230 8.33 -12.85 28.96
CA VAL A 230 7.82 -13.94 28.14
C VAL A 230 8.99 -14.81 27.73
N SER A 231 8.99 -16.07 28.14
CA SER A 231 10.04 -17.02 27.77
C SER A 231 9.54 -17.92 26.62
N VAL A 232 10.34 -18.01 25.56
CA VAL A 232 10.14 -18.91 24.44
C VAL A 232 11.33 -19.87 24.40
N SER A 233 11.09 -21.17 24.40
CA SER A 233 12.15 -22.18 24.42
C SER A 233 13.19 -22.02 25.55
N GLY A 234 12.76 -21.41 26.68
CA GLY A 234 13.62 -21.19 27.85
C GLY A 234 14.31 -19.82 27.90
N GLU A 235 14.34 -19.05 26.83
CA GLU A 235 14.87 -17.69 26.82
C GLU A 235 13.81 -16.65 27.19
N GLY A 236 14.08 -15.84 28.22
CA GLY A 236 13.18 -14.81 28.73
C GLY A 236 13.37 -13.46 28.04
N THR A 237 12.30 -12.94 27.48
CA THR A 237 12.26 -11.62 26.85
C THR A 237 11.44 -10.66 27.71
N PRO A 238 12.02 -9.54 28.21
CA PRO A 238 11.27 -8.55 28.96
C PRO A 238 10.36 -7.74 28.06
N VAL A 239 9.11 -7.53 28.52
CA VAL A 239 8.13 -6.66 27.87
C VAL A 239 7.82 -5.52 28.82
N LYS A 240 8.07 -4.30 28.39
CA LYS A 240 7.82 -3.10 29.19
C LYS A 240 6.46 -2.49 28.86
N SER A 241 5.83 -1.96 29.90
CA SER A 241 4.60 -1.16 29.78
C SER A 241 4.83 0.16 30.48
N VAL A 242 4.75 1.26 29.75
CA VAL A 242 5.10 2.59 30.25
C VAL A 242 3.94 3.56 29.97
N PHE A 243 3.57 4.33 30.97
CA PHE A 243 2.44 5.25 30.91
C PHE A 243 2.88 6.65 31.33
N SER A 244 2.46 7.68 30.61
CA SER A 244 2.73 9.07 30.98
C SER A 244 1.83 9.54 32.13
N VAL A 245 2.35 10.41 32.96
CA VAL A 245 1.62 11.04 34.06
C VAL A 245 1.37 12.52 33.72
N PRO A 246 0.13 13.05 33.86
CA PRO A 246 -0.13 14.47 33.76
C PRO A 246 0.80 15.29 34.65
N GLY A 247 1.27 16.42 34.21
CA GLY A 247 2.28 17.22 34.91
C GLY A 247 3.72 16.79 34.61
N GLY A 248 3.94 15.70 33.86
CA GLY A 248 5.24 15.18 33.47
C GLY A 248 5.61 13.86 34.10
N GLY A 249 6.60 13.20 33.50
CA GLY A 249 7.09 11.90 33.95
C GLY A 249 6.34 10.71 33.38
N GLU A 250 6.83 9.54 33.76
CA GLU A 250 6.33 8.24 33.29
C GLU A 250 6.36 7.22 34.42
N ILE A 251 5.47 6.24 34.36
CA ILE A 251 5.41 5.14 35.29
C ILE A 251 5.35 3.81 34.58
N GLY A 252 6.13 2.83 35.08
CA GLY A 252 6.12 1.45 34.56
C GLY A 252 5.21 0.55 35.37
N LEU A 253 4.49 -0.35 34.70
CA LEU A 253 3.68 -1.34 35.37
C LEU A 253 4.49 -2.57 35.81
N GLY A 254 5.53 -2.95 35.09
CA GLY A 254 6.25 -4.21 35.33
C GLY A 254 5.33 -5.41 35.26
N GLY A 255 5.49 -6.33 36.18
CA GLY A 255 4.63 -7.51 36.32
C GLY A 255 3.48 -7.36 37.29
N LYS A 256 3.25 -6.16 37.82
CA LYS A 256 2.16 -5.86 38.79
C LYS A 256 0.78 -5.96 38.11
N ASP A 257 -0.23 -6.28 38.88
CA ASP A 257 -1.62 -6.25 38.40
C ASP A 257 -2.27 -4.87 38.51
N ARG A 258 -1.67 -3.97 39.32
CA ARG A 258 -2.22 -2.63 39.51
C ARG A 258 -1.11 -1.65 39.85
N ILE A 259 -1.26 -0.46 39.26
CA ILE A 259 -0.53 0.74 39.68
C ILE A 259 -1.51 1.88 39.89
N GLU A 260 -1.10 2.83 40.71
CA GLU A 260 -1.87 4.01 41.07
C GLU A 260 -1.01 5.26 40.96
N THR A 261 -1.57 6.29 40.36
CA THR A 261 -0.99 7.64 40.28
C THR A 261 -1.95 8.63 40.96
N PRO A 262 -1.57 9.88 41.19
CA PRO A 262 -2.51 10.90 41.63
C PRO A 262 -3.70 11.11 40.65
N PHE A 263 -3.53 10.81 39.36
CA PHE A 263 -4.46 11.15 38.29
C PHE A 263 -5.31 9.98 37.83
N TYR A 264 -4.79 8.77 37.87
CA TYR A 264 -5.50 7.58 37.40
C TYR A 264 -4.95 6.29 38.01
N THR A 265 -5.74 5.26 37.92
CA THR A 265 -5.30 3.88 38.22
C THR A 265 -5.23 3.07 36.93
N VAL A 266 -4.31 2.10 36.88
CA VAL A 266 -4.28 1.07 35.82
C VAL A 266 -4.39 -0.30 36.50
N SER A 267 -5.33 -1.11 36.04
CA SER A 267 -5.48 -2.51 36.46
C SER A 267 -5.27 -3.42 35.25
N ARG A 268 -4.37 -4.41 35.38
CA ARG A 268 -4.02 -5.35 34.32
C ARG A 268 -4.64 -6.71 34.56
N LYS A 269 -5.30 -7.23 33.51
CA LYS A 269 -5.69 -8.65 33.40
C LYS A 269 -4.87 -9.29 32.29
N VAL A 270 -4.31 -10.47 32.57
CA VAL A 270 -3.54 -11.28 31.63
C VAL A 270 -4.26 -12.60 31.38
N ALA A 271 -4.44 -12.98 30.12
CA ALA A 271 -5.02 -14.26 29.73
C ALA A 271 -4.04 -14.98 28.80
N VAL A 272 -3.41 -16.03 29.30
CA VAL A 272 -2.52 -16.88 28.50
C VAL A 272 -3.36 -17.83 27.66
N ARG A 273 -3.17 -17.79 26.35
CA ARG A 273 -3.79 -18.68 25.37
C ARG A 273 -2.77 -19.70 24.85
N SER A 274 -3.21 -20.61 23.99
CA SER A 274 -2.31 -21.63 23.42
C SER A 274 -1.24 -21.08 22.47
N ASN A 275 -1.46 -19.91 21.88
CA ASN A 275 -0.60 -19.29 20.86
C ASN A 275 -0.28 -17.82 21.12
N ARG A 276 -0.81 -17.23 22.19
CA ARG A 276 -0.62 -15.80 22.52
C ARG A 276 -0.95 -15.50 23.97
N ILE A 277 -0.62 -14.28 24.35
CA ILE A 277 -0.96 -13.70 25.65
C ILE A 277 -1.81 -12.46 25.39
N ASP A 278 -3.07 -12.49 25.82
CA ASP A 278 -3.97 -11.34 25.74
C ASP A 278 -3.85 -10.51 27.01
N ILE A 279 -3.70 -9.20 26.88
CA ILE A 279 -3.51 -8.25 27.95
C ILE A 279 -4.59 -7.17 27.87
N TYR A 280 -5.19 -6.88 29.00
CA TYR A 280 -6.25 -5.90 29.18
C TYR A 280 -5.81 -4.91 30.27
N ASP A 281 -5.45 -3.69 29.88
CA ASP A 281 -5.08 -2.61 30.79
C ASP A 281 -6.26 -1.65 30.93
N THR A 282 -6.91 -1.68 32.08
CA THR A 282 -8.05 -0.81 32.37
C THR A 282 -7.62 0.40 33.15
N PHE A 283 -7.78 1.57 32.53
CA PHE A 283 -7.51 2.89 33.09
C PHE A 283 -8.78 3.47 33.69
N VAL A 284 -8.69 4.06 34.86
CA VAL A 284 -9.77 4.81 35.51
C VAL A 284 -9.24 6.15 36.00
N SER A 285 -9.81 7.24 35.49
CA SER A 285 -9.46 8.59 35.94
C SER A 285 -9.89 8.81 37.37
N LYS A 286 -9.03 9.45 38.15
CA LYS A 286 -9.27 9.89 39.53
C LYS A 286 -9.60 11.37 39.62
N THR A 287 -9.61 12.06 38.48
CA THR A 287 -9.84 13.51 38.38
C THR A 287 -11.26 13.78 37.91
N ASN A 288 -11.74 14.99 38.21
CA ASN A 288 -13.02 15.49 37.68
C ASN A 288 -12.90 16.14 36.29
N GLU A 289 -11.69 16.12 35.68
CA GLU A 289 -11.40 16.69 34.40
C GLU A 289 -10.93 15.62 33.39
N LEU A 290 -11.04 15.93 32.12
CA LEU A 290 -10.50 15.11 31.05
C LEU A 290 -8.97 15.11 31.12
N ILE A 291 -8.38 13.93 31.22
CA ILE A 291 -6.93 13.75 31.15
C ILE A 291 -6.54 12.89 29.97
N GLY A 292 -5.27 12.91 29.60
CA GLY A 292 -4.74 12.07 28.52
C GLY A 292 -3.51 11.29 28.97
N VAL A 293 -3.33 10.11 28.38
CA VAL A 293 -2.21 9.22 28.67
C VAL A 293 -1.53 8.76 27.40
N LYS A 294 -0.19 8.91 27.35
CA LYS A 294 0.66 8.21 26.38
C LYS A 294 0.93 6.81 26.92
N ILE A 295 0.82 5.82 26.05
CA ILE A 295 1.02 4.42 26.40
C ILE A 295 2.06 3.84 25.45
N ARG A 296 3.06 3.13 26.00
CA ARG A 296 4.01 2.35 25.22
C ARG A 296 4.09 0.92 25.75
N TYR A 297 4.00 -0.03 24.83
CA TYR A 297 4.34 -1.43 25.05
C TYR A 297 5.52 -1.77 24.18
N GLU A 298 6.63 -2.19 24.77
CA GLU A 298 7.90 -2.28 24.06
C GLU A 298 8.77 -3.45 24.50
N ILE A 299 9.56 -3.94 23.59
CA ILE A 299 10.55 -5.00 23.75
C ILE A 299 11.92 -4.42 23.44
N PRO A 300 12.98 -4.68 24.26
CA PRO A 300 14.34 -4.31 23.88
C PRO A 300 14.73 -4.93 22.54
N GLN A 301 15.26 -4.13 21.63
CA GLN A 301 15.64 -4.59 20.29
C GLN A 301 16.86 -5.53 20.31
N LYS A 302 17.69 -5.46 21.38
CA LYS A 302 18.90 -6.28 21.48
C LYS A 302 18.60 -7.77 21.26
N GLY A 303 19.23 -8.37 20.26
CA GLY A 303 19.02 -9.77 19.87
C GLY A 303 17.91 -9.99 18.83
N PHE A 304 17.15 -8.95 18.50
CA PHE A 304 16.09 -9.02 17.48
C PHE A 304 16.49 -8.27 16.20
N ASP A 305 16.69 -9.00 15.13
CA ASP A 305 16.99 -8.51 13.79
C ASP A 305 16.63 -9.59 12.74
N PRO A 306 15.81 -9.27 11.72
CA PRO A 306 15.11 -8.00 11.49
C PRO A 306 13.93 -7.75 12.43
N VAL A 307 13.50 -6.48 12.49
CA VAL A 307 12.22 -6.08 13.10
C VAL A 307 11.27 -5.61 12.01
N TYR A 308 10.06 -6.14 12.00
CA TYR A 308 8.99 -5.74 11.11
C TYR A 308 8.09 -4.72 11.79
N VAL A 309 7.96 -3.54 11.21
CA VAL A 309 7.06 -2.45 11.66
C VAL A 309 5.87 -2.41 10.71
N ALA A 310 4.67 -2.71 11.20
CA ALA A 310 3.48 -2.87 10.36
C ALA A 310 3.69 -3.84 9.17
N GLY A 311 4.50 -4.90 9.39
CA GLY A 311 4.83 -5.91 8.39
C GLY A 311 5.97 -5.55 7.42
N ASP A 312 6.61 -4.39 7.56
CA ASP A 312 7.77 -3.97 6.77
C ASP A 312 9.07 -4.07 7.58
N SER A 313 10.04 -4.82 7.08
CA SER A 313 11.37 -4.99 7.70
C SER A 313 12.46 -4.12 7.06
N SER A 314 12.10 -3.16 6.22
CA SER A 314 13.10 -2.27 5.62
C SER A 314 13.78 -1.41 6.70
N PRO A 315 15.09 -1.10 6.57
CA PRO A 315 15.80 -0.27 7.55
C PRO A 315 15.22 1.14 7.74
N SER A 316 14.39 1.61 6.78
CA SER A 316 13.71 2.89 6.84
C SER A 316 12.34 2.84 7.54
N ALA A 317 11.89 1.65 7.94
CA ALA A 317 10.61 1.46 8.61
C ALA A 317 10.73 1.69 10.12
N GLU A 318 11.14 2.90 10.54
CA GLU A 318 11.28 3.20 11.97
C GLU A 318 9.92 3.37 12.66
N GLU A 319 8.94 3.95 12.00
CA GLU A 319 7.60 4.16 12.54
C GLU A 319 6.52 4.02 11.46
N PHE A 320 5.36 3.54 11.88
CA PHE A 320 4.16 3.52 11.07
C PHE A 320 2.91 3.78 11.90
N PRO A 321 2.10 4.80 11.61
CA PRO A 321 0.85 5.06 12.32
C PRO A 321 -0.33 4.34 11.68
N GLY A 322 -1.17 3.68 12.47
CA GLY A 322 -2.49 3.18 12.06
C GLY A 322 -2.79 1.72 12.32
N GLY A 323 -4.06 1.40 12.19
CA GLY A 323 -4.65 0.14 12.61
C GLY A 323 -4.73 -0.94 11.54
N ARG A 324 -4.27 -0.70 10.30
CA ARG A 324 -4.37 -1.68 9.20
C ARG A 324 -3.54 -2.94 9.46
N ASN A 325 -2.28 -2.75 9.86
CA ASN A 325 -1.41 -3.80 10.41
C ASN A 325 -0.80 -3.30 11.73
N PRO A 326 -1.56 -3.36 12.84
CA PRO A 326 -1.20 -2.70 14.09
C PRO A 326 -0.20 -3.55 14.91
N SER A 327 0.83 -4.05 14.26
CA SER A 327 1.80 -4.98 14.86
C SER A 327 3.25 -4.57 14.65
N VAL A 328 4.09 -5.02 15.57
CA VAL A 328 5.53 -5.15 15.39
C VAL A 328 5.91 -6.62 15.58
N PHE A 329 6.93 -7.09 14.86
CA PHE A 329 7.42 -8.46 14.92
C PHE A 329 8.94 -8.46 14.86
N GLY A 330 9.59 -8.91 15.92
CA GLY A 330 11.05 -9.00 16.00
C GLY A 330 11.52 -10.44 15.91
N VAL A 331 12.55 -10.70 15.13
CA VAL A 331 13.16 -12.02 14.93
C VAL A 331 14.41 -12.17 15.78
N ASN A 332 14.44 -13.12 16.69
CA ASN A 332 15.66 -13.57 17.38
C ASN A 332 16.17 -14.84 16.71
N ALA A 333 16.95 -14.66 15.65
CA ALA A 333 17.46 -15.79 14.87
C ALA A 333 18.41 -16.70 15.68
N LYS A 334 19.17 -16.16 16.64
CA LYS A 334 20.07 -16.94 17.50
C LYS A 334 19.28 -17.80 18.50
N GLY A 335 18.20 -17.27 19.05
CA GLY A 335 17.32 -18.00 19.96
C GLY A 335 16.33 -18.92 19.25
N GLY A 336 16.21 -18.83 17.92
CA GLY A 336 15.28 -19.65 17.12
C GLY A 336 13.80 -19.29 17.36
N TYR A 337 13.50 -18.06 17.77
CA TYR A 337 12.14 -17.60 18.03
C TYR A 337 11.93 -16.15 17.62
N SER A 338 10.70 -15.75 17.60
CA SER A 338 10.28 -14.36 17.34
C SER A 338 9.22 -13.90 18.33
N MET A 339 9.07 -12.57 18.44
CA MET A 339 8.09 -11.95 19.33
C MET A 339 7.33 -10.86 18.58
N ALA A 340 6.01 -10.86 18.70
CA ALA A 340 5.19 -9.78 18.18
C ALA A 340 4.34 -9.11 19.26
N LEU A 341 4.10 -7.80 19.10
CA LEU A 341 3.09 -7.05 19.82
C LEU A 341 2.01 -6.60 18.84
N LEU A 342 0.76 -6.69 19.24
CA LEU A 342 -0.41 -6.42 18.40
C LEU A 342 -1.48 -5.66 19.18
N ALA A 343 -1.90 -4.49 18.69
CA ALA A 343 -3.05 -3.76 19.23
C ALA A 343 -4.37 -4.42 18.82
N GLN A 344 -5.33 -4.55 19.74
CA GLN A 344 -6.52 -5.37 19.54
C GLN A 344 -7.85 -4.59 19.52
N ASP A 345 -8.08 -3.63 20.43
CA ASP A 345 -9.33 -2.88 20.45
C ASP A 345 -9.40 -1.78 19.39
N ASP A 346 -10.59 -1.28 19.11
CA ASP A 346 -10.82 -0.30 18.06
C ASP A 346 -10.02 0.98 18.27
N VAL A 347 -10.00 1.50 19.47
CA VAL A 347 -9.36 2.78 19.79
C VAL A 347 -7.84 2.65 19.71
N PHE A 348 -7.28 1.66 20.39
CA PHE A 348 -5.84 1.48 20.39
C PHE A 348 -5.29 1.13 19.02
N ARG A 349 -6.01 0.36 18.21
CA ARG A 349 -5.61 0.09 16.82
C ARG A 349 -5.53 1.36 15.99
N VAL A 350 -6.54 2.20 16.03
CA VAL A 350 -6.58 3.42 15.23
C VAL A 350 -5.55 4.44 15.70
N GLN A 351 -5.37 4.59 17.01
CA GLN A 351 -4.37 5.49 17.60
C GLN A 351 -2.94 4.97 17.52
N ASN A 352 -2.77 3.67 17.20
CA ASN A 352 -1.49 2.98 17.31
C ASN A 352 -0.43 3.56 16.38
N VAL A 353 0.78 3.67 16.92
CA VAL A 353 2.03 3.85 16.17
C VAL A 353 2.93 2.65 16.46
N GLN A 354 3.21 1.89 15.44
CA GLN A 354 4.20 0.82 15.47
C GLN A 354 5.58 1.44 15.27
N TYR A 355 6.59 0.98 16.02
CA TYR A 355 7.92 1.57 15.92
C TYR A 355 9.05 0.58 16.20
N CYS A 356 10.24 0.91 15.66
CA CYS A 356 11.52 0.30 15.99
C CYS A 356 12.58 1.40 16.03
N LYS A 357 12.87 1.92 17.22
CA LYS A 357 13.85 3.00 17.41
C LYS A 357 14.35 3.05 18.85
N GLU A 358 15.44 3.76 19.06
CA GLU A 358 16.01 4.01 20.40
C GLU A 358 16.29 2.73 21.19
N GLY A 359 16.59 1.62 20.48
CA GLY A 359 16.90 0.33 21.10
C GLY A 359 15.69 -0.48 21.55
N PHE A 360 14.48 -0.10 21.12
CA PHE A 360 13.22 -0.79 21.38
C PHE A 360 12.41 -0.96 20.11
N PHE A 361 11.57 -1.98 20.08
CA PHE A 361 10.44 -2.06 19.15
C PHE A 361 9.14 -2.25 19.92
N GLY A 362 8.07 -1.65 19.40
CA GLY A 362 6.84 -1.61 20.19
C GLY A 362 5.65 -1.00 19.48
N ILE A 363 4.57 -0.90 20.25
CA ILE A 363 3.31 -0.27 19.88
C ILE A 363 2.96 0.81 20.92
N ARG A 364 2.50 1.97 20.44
CA ARG A 364 2.17 3.08 21.36
C ARG A 364 0.95 3.88 20.91
N THR A 365 0.35 4.61 21.83
CA THR A 365 -0.55 5.73 21.55
C THR A 365 -0.03 6.98 22.26
N ASP A 366 -0.14 8.12 21.59
CA ASP A 366 0.39 9.40 22.08
C ASP A 366 -0.70 10.27 22.76
N GLY A 367 -1.95 9.79 22.87
CA GLY A 367 -3.01 10.62 23.41
C GLY A 367 -4.33 9.89 23.67
N LEU A 368 -4.33 8.83 24.48
CA LEU A 368 -5.56 8.20 24.94
C LEU A 368 -6.28 9.12 25.92
N ALA A 369 -7.52 9.48 25.64
CA ALA A 369 -8.36 10.27 26.53
C ALA A 369 -8.98 9.41 27.63
N LEU A 370 -8.91 9.88 28.86
CA LEU A 370 -9.60 9.32 30.02
C LEU A 370 -10.60 10.33 30.56
N LYS A 371 -11.88 10.01 30.46
CA LYS A 371 -12.97 10.81 31.00
C LYS A 371 -13.14 10.55 32.50
N PRO A 372 -13.62 11.53 33.28
CA PRO A 372 -13.90 11.35 34.67
C PRO A 372 -14.84 10.16 34.92
N GLY A 373 -14.42 9.24 35.80
CA GLY A 373 -15.23 8.11 36.23
C GLY A 373 -15.53 7.03 35.18
N GLU A 374 -15.15 7.21 33.93
CA GLU A 374 -15.37 6.21 32.86
C GLU A 374 -14.15 5.29 32.73
N PRO A 375 -14.27 3.97 32.96
CA PRO A 375 -13.18 3.02 32.71
C PRO A 375 -12.87 2.93 31.20
N ARG A 376 -11.58 2.90 30.87
CA ARG A 376 -11.10 2.68 29.50
C ARG A 376 -10.15 1.49 29.47
N THR A 377 -10.52 0.44 28.79
CA THR A 377 -9.66 -0.75 28.59
C THR A 377 -8.94 -0.67 27.27
N VAL A 378 -7.61 -0.80 27.32
CA VAL A 378 -6.72 -0.98 26.19
C VAL A 378 -6.42 -2.47 26.08
N GLU A 379 -6.74 -3.04 24.91
CA GLU A 379 -6.53 -4.46 24.64
C GLU A 379 -5.37 -4.64 23.66
N TRP A 380 -4.44 -5.51 24.00
CA TRP A 380 -3.32 -5.85 23.14
C TRP A 380 -2.85 -7.29 23.40
N SER A 381 -2.04 -7.82 22.49
CA SER A 381 -1.56 -9.19 22.61
C SER A 381 -0.08 -9.32 22.30
N ILE A 382 0.57 -10.28 22.95
CA ILE A 382 1.91 -10.75 22.65
C ILE A 382 1.77 -12.09 21.93
N TYR A 383 2.45 -12.23 20.78
CA TYR A 383 2.55 -13.47 20.03
C TYR A 383 3.99 -13.98 20.08
N PRO A 384 4.30 -14.96 20.93
CA PRO A 384 5.54 -15.71 20.85
C PRO A 384 5.45 -16.69 19.66
N VAL A 385 6.49 -16.77 18.83
CA VAL A 385 6.54 -17.63 17.64
C VAL A 385 7.84 -18.43 17.62
N ALA A 386 7.77 -19.76 17.57
CA ALA A 386 8.94 -20.64 17.53
C ALA A 386 9.51 -20.79 16.12
N SER A 387 9.70 -19.66 15.42
CA SER A 387 10.34 -19.57 14.10
C SER A 387 10.82 -18.14 13.84
N ASP A 388 11.58 -17.99 12.76
CA ASP A 388 12.05 -16.71 12.21
C ASP A 388 11.13 -16.18 11.08
N ASP A 389 10.02 -16.88 10.81
CA ASP A 389 9.11 -16.55 9.72
C ASP A 389 7.98 -15.61 10.15
N TYR A 390 7.98 -14.41 9.62
CA TYR A 390 6.93 -13.41 9.83
C TYR A 390 5.52 -13.94 9.47
N TYR A 391 5.41 -14.79 8.46
CA TYR A 391 4.12 -15.32 8.03
C TYR A 391 3.52 -16.34 9.01
N ASP A 392 4.31 -16.98 9.85
CA ASP A 392 3.78 -17.81 10.93
C ASP A 392 2.96 -16.98 11.93
N PHE A 393 3.45 -15.77 12.27
CA PHE A 393 2.70 -14.78 13.05
C PHE A 393 1.45 -14.30 12.30
N VAL A 394 1.58 -13.90 11.03
CA VAL A 394 0.45 -13.44 10.21
C VAL A 394 -0.65 -14.50 10.19
N ASN A 395 -0.31 -15.74 9.91
CA ASN A 395 -1.26 -16.84 9.84
C ASN A 395 -1.92 -17.16 11.21
N ALA A 396 -1.17 -16.99 12.31
CA ALA A 396 -1.74 -17.13 13.67
C ALA A 396 -2.79 -16.03 13.93
N VAL A 397 -2.45 -14.77 13.66
CA VAL A 397 -3.38 -13.64 13.83
C VAL A 397 -4.62 -13.79 12.95
N ARG A 398 -4.45 -14.20 11.69
CA ARG A 398 -5.57 -14.40 10.75
C ARG A 398 -6.56 -15.46 11.23
N ARG A 399 -6.06 -16.57 11.79
CA ARG A 399 -6.91 -17.59 12.42
C ARG A 399 -7.63 -17.05 13.64
N ASP A 400 -6.92 -16.35 14.52
CA ASP A 400 -7.52 -15.77 15.75
C ASP A 400 -8.55 -14.69 15.45
N TRP A 401 -8.38 -13.97 14.36
CA TRP A 401 -9.30 -12.93 13.91
C TRP A 401 -10.44 -13.46 13.05
N ASP A 402 -10.43 -14.73 12.68
CA ASP A 402 -11.40 -15.39 11.79
C ASP A 402 -11.63 -14.63 10.48
N VAL A 403 -10.52 -14.25 9.83
CA VAL A 403 -10.55 -13.45 8.57
C VAL A 403 -10.24 -14.27 7.32
N ASN A 404 -10.20 -15.59 7.43
CA ASN A 404 -9.98 -16.50 6.30
C ASN A 404 -11.32 -16.84 5.63
N PHE A 405 -11.96 -15.87 5.01
CA PHE A 405 -13.23 -16.02 4.27
C PHE A 405 -13.00 -16.00 2.76
N PRO A 406 -13.95 -16.52 1.94
CA PRO A 406 -13.81 -16.56 0.50
C PRO A 406 -13.70 -15.18 -0.16
N ILE A 407 -12.70 -15.02 -1.02
CA ILE A 407 -12.56 -13.89 -1.94
C ILE A 407 -13.07 -14.37 -3.30
N ILE A 408 -14.24 -13.87 -3.69
CA ILE A 408 -15.06 -14.45 -4.76
C ILE A 408 -14.47 -14.27 -6.16
N GLY A 409 -13.61 -13.27 -6.39
CA GLY A 409 -13.08 -13.06 -7.71
C GLY A 409 -12.15 -11.88 -7.86
N SER A 410 -11.59 -11.77 -9.05
CA SER A 410 -10.79 -10.63 -9.46
C SER A 410 -11.66 -9.39 -9.62
N PHE A 411 -11.12 -8.26 -9.22
CA PHE A 411 -11.75 -6.95 -9.28
C PHE A 411 -11.02 -6.04 -10.28
N ASN A 412 -11.76 -5.17 -10.93
CA ASN A 412 -11.21 -4.09 -11.73
C ASN A 412 -11.99 -2.79 -11.50
N LEU A 413 -11.25 -1.70 -11.35
CA LEU A 413 -11.80 -0.35 -11.29
C LEU A 413 -11.77 0.28 -12.69
N SER A 414 -12.71 -0.06 -13.55
CA SER A 414 -12.79 0.53 -14.88
C SER A 414 -14.21 0.90 -15.26
N MET A 415 -14.42 2.20 -15.46
CA MET A 415 -15.70 2.77 -15.87
C MET A 415 -16.13 2.43 -17.27
N ASN A 416 -15.16 2.37 -18.17
CA ASN A 416 -15.43 2.55 -19.59
C ASN A 416 -15.35 1.26 -20.39
N MET A 417 -15.04 0.15 -19.70
CA MET A 417 -14.81 -1.13 -20.35
C MET A 417 -15.98 -1.61 -21.20
N PHE A 418 -17.19 -1.22 -20.84
CA PHE A 418 -18.41 -1.76 -21.45
C PHE A 418 -19.17 -0.78 -22.35
N ARG A 419 -18.71 0.45 -22.51
CA ARG A 419 -19.44 1.46 -23.28
C ARG A 419 -19.47 1.21 -24.80
N LYS A 420 -18.34 0.82 -25.35
CA LYS A 420 -18.12 0.66 -26.81
C LYS A 420 -17.61 -0.71 -27.22
N PHE A 421 -17.61 -1.66 -26.30
CA PHE A 421 -17.06 -2.97 -26.61
C PHE A 421 -18.09 -3.84 -27.35
N SER A 422 -17.58 -4.51 -28.36
CA SER A 422 -18.27 -5.67 -28.93
C SER A 422 -18.32 -6.78 -27.88
N GLU A 423 -19.23 -7.72 -28.04
CA GLU A 423 -19.30 -8.93 -27.23
C GLU A 423 -17.94 -9.64 -27.11
N LYS A 424 -17.21 -9.76 -28.23
CA LYS A 424 -15.86 -10.34 -28.27
C LYS A 424 -14.89 -9.63 -27.34
N SER A 425 -14.92 -8.29 -27.31
CA SER A 425 -14.04 -7.48 -26.46
C SER A 425 -14.41 -7.60 -24.98
N ALA A 426 -15.71 -7.55 -24.65
CA ALA A 426 -16.19 -7.68 -23.28
C ALA A 426 -15.83 -9.05 -22.69
N LYS A 427 -16.15 -10.13 -23.42
CA LYS A 427 -15.78 -11.51 -23.02
C LYS A 427 -14.27 -11.71 -22.96
N GLY A 428 -13.51 -11.08 -23.87
CA GLY A 428 -12.06 -11.11 -23.89
C GLY A 428 -11.45 -10.51 -22.62
N ILE A 429 -11.93 -9.37 -22.16
CA ILE A 429 -11.45 -8.71 -20.94
C ILE A 429 -11.74 -9.57 -19.70
N VAL A 430 -12.99 -10.03 -19.56
CA VAL A 430 -13.38 -10.88 -18.43
C VAL A 430 -12.49 -12.12 -18.36
N ARG A 431 -12.28 -12.79 -19.49
CA ARG A 431 -11.43 -14.00 -19.56
C ARG A 431 -9.96 -13.67 -19.24
N ASN A 432 -9.40 -12.62 -19.82
CA ASN A 432 -7.97 -12.32 -19.70
C ASN A 432 -7.59 -11.88 -18.29
N PHE A 433 -8.47 -11.19 -17.60
CA PHE A 433 -8.26 -10.80 -16.21
C PHE A 433 -8.77 -11.83 -15.20
N GLY A 434 -9.55 -12.84 -15.63
CA GLY A 434 -10.31 -13.68 -14.71
C GLY A 434 -11.30 -12.85 -13.90
N LEU A 435 -11.89 -11.83 -14.53
CA LEU A 435 -12.66 -10.79 -13.87
C LEU A 435 -14.02 -11.34 -13.40
N SER A 436 -14.30 -11.20 -12.12
CA SER A 436 -15.59 -11.57 -11.52
C SER A 436 -16.35 -10.37 -11.01
N VAL A 437 -15.64 -9.26 -10.73
CA VAL A 437 -16.24 -8.04 -10.20
C VAL A 437 -15.68 -6.82 -10.92
N ASN A 438 -16.53 -5.92 -11.35
CA ASN A 438 -16.14 -4.65 -11.94
C ASN A 438 -16.85 -3.49 -11.26
N SER A 439 -16.11 -2.45 -10.89
CA SER A 439 -16.69 -1.22 -10.39
C SER A 439 -16.76 -0.17 -11.49
N PHE A 440 -17.94 0.40 -11.65
CA PHE A 440 -18.10 1.62 -12.42
C PHE A 440 -17.61 2.80 -11.56
N GLY A 441 -16.38 3.22 -11.81
CA GLY A 441 -15.67 4.20 -11.00
C GLY A 441 -16.15 5.63 -11.16
N CYS A 442 -15.42 6.49 -10.49
CA CYS A 442 -15.73 7.90 -10.27
C CYS A 442 -15.33 8.86 -11.38
N HIS A 443 -14.41 8.46 -12.27
CA HIS A 443 -13.79 9.39 -13.20
C HIS A 443 -14.27 9.17 -14.64
N ILE A 444 -15.17 9.99 -15.09
CA ILE A 444 -15.59 10.05 -16.51
C ILE A 444 -14.72 11.07 -17.30
N TRP A 445 -13.59 11.43 -16.76
CA TRP A 445 -12.75 12.52 -17.21
C TRP A 445 -12.32 12.51 -18.66
N SER A 446 -12.05 11.36 -19.20
CA SER A 446 -11.28 11.29 -20.42
C SER A 446 -12.01 10.68 -21.61
N HIS A 447 -13.24 10.24 -21.40
CA HIS A 447 -13.86 9.35 -22.38
C HIS A 447 -15.28 9.74 -22.81
N LEU A 448 -15.73 10.93 -22.47
CA LEU A 448 -16.88 11.55 -23.09
C LEU A 448 -16.49 12.02 -24.50
N GLY A 449 -16.11 11.11 -25.35
CA GLY A 449 -15.84 11.42 -26.75
C GLY A 449 -17.13 11.59 -27.54
N GLY A 450 -17.08 12.22 -28.68
CA GLY A 450 -18.22 12.43 -29.55
C GLY A 450 -19.10 13.60 -29.07
N LYS A 451 -20.41 13.36 -28.85
CA LYS A 451 -21.38 14.41 -28.48
C LYS A 451 -21.14 15.07 -27.11
N TYR A 452 -20.17 14.56 -26.34
CA TYR A 452 -19.81 15.10 -25.02
C TYR A 452 -18.39 15.71 -25.02
N LYS A 453 -17.82 15.97 -26.18
CA LYS A 453 -16.46 16.46 -26.36
C LYS A 453 -16.22 17.85 -25.74
N GLU A 454 -17.28 18.61 -25.57
CA GLU A 454 -17.29 19.92 -24.92
C GLU A 454 -17.11 19.84 -23.40
N TYR A 455 -17.38 18.71 -22.80
CA TYR A 455 -17.24 18.51 -21.35
C TYR A 455 -15.85 18.01 -21.00
N LYS A 456 -14.89 18.93 -20.80
CA LYS A 456 -13.49 18.59 -20.57
C LYS A 456 -13.18 18.17 -19.14
N ASP A 457 -13.94 18.63 -18.16
CA ASP A 457 -13.64 18.44 -16.74
C ASP A 457 -14.90 18.04 -15.98
N VAL A 458 -15.37 16.83 -16.23
CA VAL A 458 -16.57 16.32 -15.54
C VAL A 458 -16.15 15.47 -14.36
N ILE A 459 -16.50 15.85 -13.14
CA ILE A 459 -16.25 15.11 -11.92
C ILE A 459 -17.53 14.43 -11.49
N PHE A 460 -17.59 13.12 -11.65
CA PHE A 460 -18.78 12.33 -11.31
C PHE A 460 -18.51 11.33 -10.21
N GLY A 461 -19.46 11.19 -9.31
CA GLY A 461 -19.53 10.06 -8.41
C GLY A 461 -18.51 10.01 -7.31
N MET A 462 -17.77 11.08 -7.07
CA MET A 462 -16.88 11.16 -5.92
C MET A 462 -17.58 11.76 -4.70
N GLY A 463 -18.85 11.59 -4.55
CA GLY A 463 -19.45 12.14 -3.37
C GLY A 463 -20.96 12.10 -3.34
N MET A 464 -21.42 12.65 -2.29
CA MET A 464 -22.80 12.89 -2.01
C MET A 464 -23.29 14.01 -2.89
N ASN A 465 -24.50 14.02 -3.15
CA ASN A 465 -25.29 14.92 -3.91
C ASN A 465 -25.52 14.49 -5.34
N SER A 466 -25.86 13.28 -5.45
CA SER A 466 -26.75 12.95 -6.51
C SER A 466 -28.09 13.65 -6.23
N PRO A 467 -28.81 14.11 -7.20
CA PRO A 467 -28.60 13.87 -8.62
C PRO A 467 -27.92 15.00 -9.36
N GLN A 468 -27.42 16.00 -8.69
CA GLN A 468 -26.93 17.22 -9.35
C GLN A 468 -25.41 17.31 -9.22
N VAL A 469 -24.71 17.13 -10.31
CA VAL A 469 -23.26 17.26 -10.37
C VAL A 469 -22.91 18.54 -11.13
N ARG A 470 -22.01 19.33 -10.56
CA ARG A 470 -21.46 20.48 -11.26
C ARG A 470 -20.45 20.02 -12.29
N VAL A 471 -20.73 20.29 -13.55
CA VAL A 471 -19.81 20.08 -14.65
C VAL A 471 -19.05 21.36 -14.92
N LYS A 472 -17.75 21.29 -14.92
CA LYS A 472 -16.89 22.39 -15.31
C LYS A 472 -16.61 22.25 -16.80
N ILE A 473 -17.24 23.09 -17.63
CA ILE A 473 -17.11 23.07 -19.10
C ILE A 473 -15.83 23.76 -19.52
N ASP A 474 -15.46 24.84 -18.87
CA ASP A 474 -14.18 25.53 -18.99
C ASP A 474 -13.79 26.17 -17.67
N ALA A 475 -12.59 26.80 -17.60
CA ALA A 475 -12.10 27.44 -16.39
C ALA A 475 -12.97 28.58 -15.85
N LYS A 476 -13.95 29.06 -16.65
CA LYS A 476 -14.76 30.23 -16.34
C LYS A 476 -16.25 29.94 -16.21
N LYS A 477 -16.73 28.79 -16.69
CA LYS A 477 -18.14 28.43 -16.63
C LYS A 477 -18.30 27.07 -15.94
N SER A 478 -18.97 27.07 -14.80
CA SER A 478 -19.49 25.81 -14.24
C SER A 478 -20.96 25.69 -14.67
N VAL A 479 -21.30 24.60 -15.34
CA VAL A 479 -22.66 24.27 -15.74
C VAL A 479 -23.13 23.09 -14.92
N LEU A 480 -24.35 23.15 -14.47
CA LEU A 480 -25.06 21.99 -13.92
C LEU A 480 -25.32 21.02 -15.05
N GLU A 481 -24.72 19.87 -15.02
CA GLU A 481 -25.06 18.83 -15.96
C GLU A 481 -26.40 18.22 -15.59
N ASP A 482 -27.18 17.90 -16.60
CA ASP A 482 -28.38 17.09 -16.42
C ASP A 482 -27.95 15.67 -15.91
N PRO A 483 -28.25 15.31 -14.68
CA PRO A 483 -27.93 14.00 -14.12
C PRO A 483 -28.45 12.86 -15.00
N ARG A 484 -29.50 13.08 -15.81
CA ARG A 484 -30.06 12.10 -16.72
C ARG A 484 -29.04 11.61 -17.75
N VAL A 485 -28.14 12.49 -18.21
CA VAL A 485 -27.07 12.14 -19.17
C VAL A 485 -26.07 11.19 -18.55
N VAL A 486 -25.64 11.49 -17.32
CA VAL A 486 -24.68 10.64 -16.57
C VAL A 486 -25.29 9.30 -16.24
N HIS A 487 -26.53 9.32 -15.80
CA HIS A 487 -27.25 8.12 -15.43
C HIS A 487 -27.55 7.26 -16.65
N GLN A 488 -27.88 7.86 -17.79
CA GLN A 488 -28.03 7.14 -19.05
C GLN A 488 -26.75 6.44 -19.44
N PHE A 489 -25.60 7.13 -19.33
CA PHE A 489 -24.30 6.54 -19.63
C PHE A 489 -24.01 5.32 -18.74
N LYS A 490 -24.23 5.43 -17.42
CA LYS A 490 -24.08 4.30 -16.50
C LYS A 490 -25.00 3.15 -16.87
N ARG A 491 -26.27 3.43 -17.17
CA ARG A 491 -27.22 2.41 -17.59
C ARG A 491 -26.78 1.70 -18.88
N GLU A 492 -26.27 2.41 -19.86
CA GLU A 492 -25.74 1.82 -21.11
C GLU A 492 -24.56 0.88 -20.83
N CYS A 493 -23.62 1.29 -19.97
CA CYS A 493 -22.49 0.45 -19.58
C CYS A 493 -22.95 -0.82 -18.83
N ILE A 494 -23.87 -0.67 -17.88
CA ILE A 494 -24.43 -1.78 -17.11
C ILE A 494 -25.21 -2.73 -18.02
N ALA A 495 -26.05 -2.21 -18.89
CA ALA A 495 -26.82 -3.02 -19.84
C ALA A 495 -25.90 -3.83 -20.78
N ASN A 496 -24.83 -3.22 -21.28
CA ASN A 496 -23.83 -3.94 -22.08
C ASN A 496 -23.09 -5.03 -21.28
N ALA A 497 -22.72 -4.74 -20.03
CA ALA A 497 -22.09 -5.73 -19.16
C ALA A 497 -23.03 -6.90 -18.87
N ARG A 498 -24.30 -6.64 -18.53
CA ARG A 498 -25.32 -7.69 -18.33
C ARG A 498 -25.54 -8.52 -19.58
N LYS A 499 -25.60 -7.86 -20.74
CA LYS A 499 -25.80 -8.55 -22.03
C LYS A 499 -24.65 -9.45 -22.43
N TYR A 500 -23.40 -8.99 -22.25
CA TYR A 500 -22.24 -9.68 -22.81
C TYR A 500 -21.50 -10.53 -21.78
N THR A 501 -21.62 -10.21 -20.48
CA THR A 501 -20.93 -10.85 -19.37
C THR A 501 -21.85 -10.97 -18.15
N PRO A 502 -22.95 -11.76 -18.26
CA PRO A 502 -24.04 -11.81 -17.28
C PRO A 502 -23.57 -12.24 -15.87
N ASP A 503 -22.51 -13.05 -15.77
CA ASP A 503 -21.96 -13.52 -14.49
C ASP A 503 -21.11 -12.47 -13.77
N LEU A 504 -20.73 -11.38 -14.47
CA LEU A 504 -19.91 -10.32 -13.90
C LEU A 504 -20.72 -9.52 -12.87
N LYS A 505 -20.19 -9.44 -11.65
CA LYS A 505 -20.75 -8.58 -10.61
C LYS A 505 -20.40 -7.13 -10.87
N ILE A 506 -21.42 -6.28 -10.79
CA ILE A 506 -21.32 -4.86 -11.13
C ILE A 506 -21.52 -4.03 -9.88
N LEU A 507 -20.51 -3.24 -9.52
CA LEU A 507 -20.54 -2.34 -8.38
C LEU A 507 -20.55 -0.89 -8.84
N SER A 508 -21.12 -0.01 -8.04
CA SER A 508 -20.94 1.43 -8.19
C SER A 508 -19.88 1.94 -7.21
N TYR A 509 -19.00 2.79 -7.70
CA TYR A 509 -18.07 3.54 -6.87
C TYR A 509 -18.81 4.51 -5.96
N ILE A 510 -18.42 4.55 -4.70
CA ILE A 510 -18.84 5.55 -3.73
C ILE A 510 -17.63 6.05 -2.93
N HIS A 511 -17.75 7.25 -2.39
CA HIS A 511 -16.75 7.83 -1.49
C HIS A 511 -17.46 8.65 -0.40
N ASN A 512 -17.39 8.19 0.87
CA ASN A 512 -18.19 8.77 1.94
C ASN A 512 -17.66 10.08 2.54
N GLN A 513 -16.51 10.56 2.09
CA GLN A 513 -15.93 11.79 2.63
C GLN A 513 -15.84 12.92 1.60
N ILE A 514 -15.93 12.63 0.30
CA ILE A 514 -15.84 13.64 -0.75
C ILE A 514 -17.22 14.02 -1.23
N SER A 515 -17.50 15.31 -1.31
CA SER A 515 -18.65 15.84 -2.01
C SER A 515 -18.25 16.88 -3.06
N VAL A 516 -18.96 16.86 -4.18
CA VAL A 516 -18.84 17.84 -5.26
C VAL A 516 -20.18 18.54 -5.50
N GLY A 517 -21.08 18.47 -4.54
CA GLY A 517 -22.45 18.95 -4.65
C GLY A 517 -22.59 20.45 -4.64
N ILE A 518 -23.76 20.92 -5.11
CA ILE A 518 -24.09 22.33 -5.21
C ILE A 518 -24.50 22.89 -3.84
N ASP A 519 -25.23 22.07 -3.07
CA ASP A 519 -25.81 22.47 -1.78
C ASP A 519 -24.98 21.95 -0.60
N ASP A 520 -23.65 21.89 -0.78
CA ASP A 520 -22.75 21.32 0.24
C ASP A 520 -22.67 22.19 1.50
N ASP A 521 -23.06 23.46 1.42
CA ASP A 521 -23.03 24.39 2.55
C ASP A 521 -23.96 23.95 3.71
N LYS A 522 -24.99 23.14 3.41
CA LYS A 522 -25.84 22.53 4.44
C LYS A 522 -25.12 21.51 5.35
N TYR A 523 -23.88 21.12 5.00
CA TYR A 523 -23.05 20.19 5.75
C TYR A 523 -21.83 20.85 6.41
N GLU A 524 -21.81 22.17 6.56
CA GLU A 524 -20.64 22.89 7.11
C GLU A 524 -20.29 22.46 8.54
N ASP A 525 -21.24 21.95 9.33
CA ASP A 525 -21.01 21.36 10.65
C ASP A 525 -20.24 20.03 10.59
N CYS A 526 -20.23 19.38 9.42
CA CYS A 526 -19.56 18.09 9.17
C CYS A 526 -18.24 18.24 8.41
N ARG A 527 -17.79 19.48 8.13
CA ARG A 527 -16.57 19.73 7.36
C ARG A 527 -15.34 19.13 8.00
N MET A 528 -14.51 18.48 7.19
CA MET A 528 -13.19 18.03 7.64
C MET A 528 -12.30 19.26 7.92
N ILE A 529 -11.75 19.37 9.14
CA ILE A 529 -10.93 20.48 9.60
C ILE A 529 -9.50 20.02 9.81
N ASN A 530 -8.52 20.77 9.28
CA ASN A 530 -7.08 20.50 9.43
C ASN A 530 -6.50 21.07 10.74
N ALA A 531 -5.21 20.81 10.99
CA ALA A 531 -4.50 21.27 12.19
C ALA A 531 -4.43 22.80 12.35
N LYS A 532 -4.68 23.56 11.28
CA LYS A 532 -4.73 25.04 11.28
C LYS A 532 -6.15 25.58 11.46
N GLY A 533 -7.12 24.75 11.79
CA GLY A 533 -8.52 25.13 11.96
C GLY A 533 -9.26 25.45 10.64
N LYS A 534 -8.69 25.06 9.48
CA LYS A 534 -9.28 25.38 8.17
C LYS A 534 -10.00 24.18 7.57
N PRO A 535 -11.14 24.39 6.87
CA PRO A 535 -11.82 23.36 6.12
C PRO A 535 -10.92 22.75 5.04
N MET A 536 -11.02 21.45 4.87
CA MET A 536 -10.20 20.70 3.92
C MET A 536 -10.99 20.37 2.65
N ASN A 537 -10.27 20.37 1.54
CA ASN A 537 -10.75 19.86 0.27
C ASN A 537 -9.84 18.71 -0.20
N TYR A 538 -10.39 17.83 -1.00
CA TYR A 538 -9.65 16.70 -1.55
C TYR A 538 -8.52 17.19 -2.46
N ASN A 539 -7.29 16.78 -2.14
CA ASN A 539 -6.08 17.15 -2.87
C ASN A 539 -5.94 18.68 -3.16
N GLY A 540 -6.53 19.52 -2.30
CA GLY A 540 -6.50 20.98 -2.48
C GLY A 540 -7.39 21.49 -3.62
N GLY A 541 -8.21 20.66 -4.23
CA GLY A 541 -9.14 21.03 -5.30
C GLY A 541 -10.27 21.96 -4.80
N ALA A 542 -10.60 22.99 -5.57
CA ALA A 542 -11.58 23.98 -5.15
C ALA A 542 -13.03 23.45 -5.05
N THR A 543 -13.33 22.35 -5.71
CA THR A 543 -14.71 21.84 -5.89
C THR A 543 -15.01 20.55 -5.11
N GLN A 544 -14.00 19.94 -4.52
CA GLN A 544 -14.13 18.65 -3.83
C GLN A 544 -14.01 18.85 -2.32
N LYS A 545 -15.12 19.17 -1.69
CA LYS A 545 -15.16 19.40 -0.25
C LYS A 545 -15.09 18.08 0.51
N LEU A 546 -14.35 18.06 1.63
CA LEU A 546 -14.24 16.90 2.52
C LEU A 546 -15.15 17.05 3.73
N PHE A 547 -15.90 15.97 4.01
CA PHE A 547 -16.82 15.86 5.14
C PHE A 547 -16.56 14.59 5.93
N VAL A 548 -17.00 14.57 7.18
CA VAL A 548 -16.95 13.39 8.05
C VAL A 548 -18.38 12.91 8.29
N PRO A 549 -18.81 11.79 7.70
CA PRO A 549 -20.12 11.23 7.98
C PRO A 549 -20.15 10.62 9.39
N THR A 550 -21.19 10.91 10.14
CA THR A 550 -21.54 10.21 11.36
C THR A 550 -22.97 9.70 11.28
N LYS A 551 -23.35 8.77 12.14
CA LYS A 551 -24.73 8.25 12.17
C LYS A 551 -25.75 9.36 12.42
N ASP A 552 -25.37 10.39 13.18
CA ASP A 552 -26.28 11.42 13.68
C ASP A 552 -26.28 12.69 12.85
N ASN A 553 -25.25 12.93 12.02
CA ASN A 553 -25.19 14.16 11.23
C ASN A 553 -25.97 14.06 9.90
N LEU A 554 -26.32 15.22 9.37
CA LEU A 554 -27.09 15.30 8.12
C LEU A 554 -26.35 14.65 6.94
N TYR A 555 -25.02 14.84 6.89
CA TYR A 555 -24.18 14.30 5.81
C TYR A 555 -24.21 12.76 5.80
N GLY A 556 -24.08 12.10 6.94
CA GLY A 556 -24.15 10.64 7.02
C GLY A 556 -25.52 10.08 6.63
N ARG A 557 -26.59 10.72 7.10
CA ARG A 557 -27.95 10.32 6.73
C ARG A 557 -28.24 10.45 5.23
N ASP A 558 -27.81 11.58 4.64
CA ASP A 558 -28.03 11.81 3.21
C ASP A 558 -27.13 10.89 2.36
N PHE A 559 -25.92 10.57 2.82
CA PHE A 559 -25.06 9.60 2.13
C PHE A 559 -25.72 8.20 2.06
N LYS A 560 -26.34 7.78 3.12
CA LYS A 560 -27.05 6.49 3.15
C LYS A 560 -28.22 6.47 2.15
N LYS A 561 -28.98 7.56 2.07
CA LYS A 561 -30.03 7.73 1.04
C LYS A 561 -29.46 7.69 -0.38
N LEU A 562 -28.27 8.26 -0.58
CA LEU A 562 -27.57 8.20 -1.86
C LEU A 562 -27.16 6.76 -2.22
N ALA A 563 -26.61 6.01 -1.27
CA ALA A 563 -26.28 4.60 -1.48
C ALA A 563 -27.53 3.79 -1.89
N ASP A 564 -28.66 4.01 -1.22
CA ASP A 564 -29.93 3.39 -1.58
C ASP A 564 -30.38 3.81 -2.97
N TRP A 565 -30.30 5.10 -3.27
CA TRP A 565 -30.68 5.60 -4.58
C TRP A 565 -29.89 4.94 -5.71
N TYR A 566 -28.57 4.74 -5.55
CA TYR A 566 -27.75 4.00 -6.52
C TYR A 566 -28.23 2.55 -6.68
N LEU A 567 -28.48 1.86 -5.57
CA LEU A 567 -28.90 0.47 -5.56
C LEU A 567 -30.32 0.28 -6.14
N ASP A 568 -31.20 1.30 -6.04
CA ASP A 568 -32.56 1.25 -6.53
C ASP A 568 -32.67 1.65 -8.01
N ASN A 569 -31.81 2.53 -8.49
CA ASN A 569 -31.92 3.12 -9.83
C ASN A 569 -31.01 2.50 -10.89
N PHE A 570 -30.08 1.64 -10.46
CA PHE A 570 -29.19 0.91 -11.34
C PHE A 570 -29.23 -0.59 -11.01
N ASP A 571 -29.05 -1.41 -12.01
CA ASP A 571 -28.95 -2.86 -11.85
C ASP A 571 -27.56 -3.25 -11.32
N LEU A 572 -27.33 -2.99 -10.02
CA LEU A 572 -26.07 -3.21 -9.34
C LEU A 572 -26.13 -4.43 -8.42
N ASP A 573 -25.01 -5.16 -8.39
CA ASP A 573 -24.78 -6.22 -7.40
C ASP A 573 -24.26 -5.66 -6.06
N GLY A 574 -23.80 -4.42 -6.01
CA GLY A 574 -23.26 -3.83 -4.79
C GLY A 574 -22.53 -2.50 -4.98
N LEU A 575 -21.70 -2.16 -4.00
CA LEU A 575 -20.97 -0.91 -3.93
C LEU A 575 -19.47 -1.17 -3.74
N TYR A 576 -18.66 -0.36 -4.37
CA TYR A 576 -17.22 -0.23 -4.09
C TYR A 576 -16.95 1.10 -3.39
N HIS A 577 -16.36 1.04 -2.22
CA HIS A 577 -16.04 2.22 -1.42
C HIS A 577 -14.55 2.52 -1.44
N ASP A 578 -14.21 3.65 -2.00
CA ASP A 578 -12.83 4.12 -2.05
C ASP A 578 -12.42 4.85 -0.77
N GLU A 579 -11.12 4.79 -0.43
CA GLU A 579 -10.54 5.42 0.76
C GLU A 579 -11.38 5.24 2.05
N LEU A 580 -11.84 4.01 2.26
CA LEU A 580 -12.87 3.69 3.25
C LEU A 580 -12.54 4.14 4.68
N ASN A 581 -11.25 4.13 5.07
CA ASN A 581 -10.85 4.51 6.42
C ASN A 581 -10.83 6.04 6.60
N HIS A 582 -10.11 6.74 5.75
CA HIS A 582 -9.94 8.19 5.82
C HIS A 582 -9.47 8.72 4.46
N CYS A 583 -9.70 10.00 4.24
CA CYS A 583 -9.31 10.71 3.05
C CYS A 583 -8.45 11.93 3.43
N ASN A 584 -7.30 12.09 2.78
CA ASN A 584 -6.30 13.14 3.00
C ASN A 584 -5.76 13.28 4.43
N SER A 585 -6.55 13.09 5.47
CA SER A 585 -6.12 13.14 6.85
C SER A 585 -6.79 12.08 7.70
N ARG A 586 -6.01 11.42 8.54
CA ARG A 586 -6.50 10.50 9.56
C ARG A 586 -7.11 11.22 10.76
N ILE A 587 -6.73 12.49 10.98
CA ILE A 587 -7.09 13.28 12.15
C ILE A 587 -8.01 14.42 11.76
N TYR A 588 -9.10 14.56 12.48
CA TYR A 588 -9.99 15.69 12.50
C TYR A 588 -9.63 16.63 13.65
N TYR A 589 -9.45 17.90 13.34
CA TYR A 589 -9.01 18.93 14.31
C TYR A 589 -10.11 19.94 14.68
N GLY A 590 -11.33 19.74 14.22
CA GLY A 590 -12.44 20.61 14.58
C GLY A 590 -12.98 20.32 15.99
N ASP A 591 -13.77 21.23 16.50
CA ASP A 591 -14.38 21.20 17.83
C ASP A 591 -15.83 20.67 17.83
N LYS A 592 -16.45 20.62 16.64
CA LYS A 592 -17.87 20.22 16.49
C LYS A 592 -18.12 18.71 16.68
N MET A 593 -17.09 17.90 16.49
CA MET A 593 -17.18 16.45 16.64
C MET A 593 -15.98 15.94 17.42
N TRP A 594 -16.20 14.94 18.29
CA TRP A 594 -15.13 14.30 19.03
C TRP A 594 -15.40 12.79 19.13
N ASP A 595 -14.35 11.99 18.90
CA ASP A 595 -14.43 10.52 18.96
C ASP A 595 -14.51 9.98 20.41
N GLY A 596 -14.47 10.85 21.42
CA GLY A 596 -14.58 10.50 22.83
C GLY A 596 -13.35 9.78 23.40
N SER A 597 -12.26 9.64 22.62
CA SER A 597 -11.14 8.76 22.95
C SER A 597 -9.77 9.36 22.71
N THR A 598 -9.68 10.51 22.02
CA THR A 598 -8.41 11.04 21.56
C THR A 598 -8.18 12.48 22.01
N VAL A 599 -6.98 12.75 22.51
CA VAL A 599 -6.51 14.09 22.86
C VAL A 599 -5.10 14.35 22.32
N GLU A 600 -4.77 15.61 22.08
CA GLU A 600 -3.38 16.06 21.92
C GLU A 600 -2.85 16.48 23.28
N LEU A 601 -1.65 16.02 23.62
CA LEU A 601 -0.98 16.36 24.87
C LEU A 601 0.13 17.38 24.61
N ASP A 602 0.38 18.24 25.60
CA ASP A 602 1.53 19.13 25.64
C ASP A 602 2.82 18.40 26.07
N GLY A 603 3.92 19.13 26.20
CA GLY A 603 5.22 18.61 26.66
C GLY A 603 5.20 18.05 28.09
N ASN A 604 4.23 18.45 28.93
CA ASN A 604 4.04 18.01 30.29
C ASN A 604 2.93 16.95 30.42
N ASN A 605 2.48 16.35 29.31
CA ASN A 605 1.42 15.38 29.26
C ASN A 605 0.03 15.87 29.73
N ASN A 606 -0.21 17.20 29.77
CA ASN A 606 -1.52 17.76 30.00
C ASN A 606 -2.31 17.83 28.69
N VAL A 607 -3.64 17.77 28.76
CA VAL A 607 -4.51 17.89 27.59
C VAL A 607 -4.40 19.29 27.00
N LYS A 608 -3.89 19.39 25.79
CA LYS A 608 -3.80 20.62 25.02
C LYS A 608 -5.11 20.91 24.29
N ARG A 609 -5.70 19.86 23.68
CA ARG A 609 -7.00 19.93 22.99
C ARG A 609 -7.55 18.53 22.74
N LYS A 610 -8.85 18.46 22.48
CA LYS A 610 -9.51 17.28 21.93
C LYS A 610 -9.11 17.11 20.46
N LEU A 611 -8.86 15.88 20.05
CA LEU A 611 -8.67 15.47 18.67
C LEU A 611 -9.61 14.31 18.36
N SER A 612 -9.73 13.99 17.10
CA SER A 612 -10.47 12.80 16.69
C SER A 612 -9.79 12.10 15.54
N TYR A 613 -9.74 10.79 15.60
CA TYR A 613 -9.44 10.01 14.42
C TYR A 613 -10.70 9.83 13.57
N VAL A 614 -10.57 10.11 12.27
CA VAL A 614 -11.70 10.01 11.33
C VAL A 614 -12.34 8.61 11.33
N CYS A 615 -11.52 7.55 11.43
CA CYS A 615 -12.03 6.17 11.53
C CYS A 615 -12.92 5.96 12.76
N LEU A 616 -12.57 6.56 13.91
CA LEU A 616 -13.38 6.44 15.15
C LEU A 616 -14.62 7.32 15.07
N LEU A 617 -14.52 8.55 14.58
CA LEU A 617 -15.68 9.44 14.41
C LEU A 617 -16.79 8.83 13.57
N LYS A 618 -16.42 8.19 12.47
CA LYS A 618 -17.39 7.61 11.54
C LYS A 618 -17.66 6.12 11.76
N LEU A 619 -17.14 5.53 12.83
CA LEU A 619 -17.24 4.07 13.02
C LEU A 619 -18.68 3.58 13.02
N ASP A 620 -19.55 4.19 13.81
CA ASP A 620 -20.97 3.80 13.90
C ASP A 620 -21.69 3.96 12.56
N PHE A 621 -21.41 5.04 11.82
CA PHE A 621 -21.91 5.24 10.47
C PHE A 621 -21.41 4.15 9.53
N THR A 622 -20.12 3.82 9.59
CA THR A 622 -19.51 2.82 8.71
C THR A 622 -20.12 1.44 8.95
N LEU A 623 -20.30 1.04 10.21
CA LEU A 623 -20.92 -0.24 10.58
C LEU A 623 -22.40 -0.28 10.18
N ASP A 624 -23.13 0.83 10.34
CA ASP A 624 -24.52 0.94 9.89
C ASP A 624 -24.64 0.84 8.37
N LEU A 625 -23.74 1.50 7.63
CA LEU A 625 -23.70 1.41 6.15
C LEU A 625 -23.43 -0.02 5.68
N PHE A 626 -22.46 -0.72 6.29
CA PHE A 626 -22.17 -2.11 5.96
C PHE A 626 -23.38 -3.01 6.25
N GLY A 627 -23.96 -2.90 7.46
CA GLY A 627 -25.15 -3.65 7.85
C GLY A 627 -26.32 -3.38 6.91
N HIS A 628 -26.51 -2.12 6.50
CA HIS A 628 -27.55 -1.73 5.57
C HIS A 628 -27.35 -2.35 4.18
N VAL A 629 -26.17 -2.15 3.59
CA VAL A 629 -25.89 -2.63 2.22
C VAL A 629 -25.83 -4.15 2.16
N MET A 630 -25.10 -4.78 3.08
CA MET A 630 -24.83 -6.22 3.01
C MET A 630 -25.97 -7.06 3.62
N ASN A 631 -26.39 -6.74 4.86
CA ASN A 631 -27.32 -7.59 5.58
C ASN A 631 -28.78 -7.27 5.22
N LYS A 632 -29.12 -5.97 5.13
CA LYS A 632 -30.50 -5.56 4.84
C LYS A 632 -30.83 -5.61 3.35
N ARG A 633 -29.92 -5.15 2.49
CA ARG A 633 -30.12 -5.11 1.04
C ARG A 633 -29.58 -6.36 0.32
N GLY A 634 -28.81 -7.24 0.99
CA GLY A 634 -28.22 -8.43 0.39
C GLY A 634 -27.23 -8.14 -0.75
N LYS A 635 -26.58 -6.97 -0.73
CA LYS A 635 -25.70 -6.50 -1.78
C LYS A 635 -24.22 -6.68 -1.41
N LEU A 636 -23.37 -6.81 -2.42
CA LEU A 636 -21.92 -6.94 -2.25
C LEU A 636 -21.29 -5.62 -1.80
N PHE A 637 -20.16 -5.75 -1.14
CA PHE A 637 -19.31 -4.62 -0.78
C PHE A 637 -17.84 -4.94 -1.08
N ILE A 638 -17.11 -3.98 -1.60
CA ILE A 638 -15.65 -4.02 -1.72
C ILE A 638 -15.10 -2.69 -1.20
N GLY A 639 -13.99 -2.71 -0.48
CA GLY A 639 -13.41 -1.50 0.10
C GLY A 639 -11.93 -1.33 -0.21
N ASN A 640 -11.53 -0.10 -0.42
CA ASN A 640 -10.13 0.29 -0.44
C ASN A 640 -9.67 0.56 1.00
N PHE A 641 -8.47 0.13 1.34
CA PHE A 641 -7.83 0.04 2.65
C PHE A 641 -8.36 -1.06 3.57
N SER A 642 -7.43 -1.81 4.16
CA SER A 642 -7.70 -2.78 5.23
C SER A 642 -8.33 -2.11 6.45
N PRO A 643 -9.17 -2.80 7.22
CA PRO A 643 -9.86 -2.20 8.37
C PRO A 643 -8.87 -1.73 9.44
N GLU A 644 -9.04 -0.51 9.91
CA GLU A 644 -8.29 0.00 11.05
C GLU A 644 -8.92 -0.38 12.40
N THR A 645 -10.18 -0.77 12.42
CA THR A 645 -10.91 -1.16 13.65
C THR A 645 -11.17 -2.67 13.68
N ARG A 646 -11.35 -3.20 14.90
CA ARG A 646 -11.78 -4.57 15.12
C ARG A 646 -13.26 -4.77 14.71
N SER A 647 -14.09 -3.79 14.99
CA SER A 647 -15.53 -3.86 14.76
C SER A 647 -15.90 -4.01 13.28
N GLU A 648 -15.13 -3.38 12.37
CA GLU A 648 -15.34 -3.52 10.92
C GLU A 648 -15.11 -4.96 10.41
N ARG A 649 -14.28 -5.76 11.08
CA ARG A 649 -13.97 -7.15 10.66
C ARG A 649 -15.17 -8.10 10.73
N LYS A 650 -16.22 -7.76 11.47
CA LYS A 650 -17.47 -8.54 11.50
C LYS A 650 -18.14 -8.63 10.13
N PHE A 651 -17.88 -7.65 9.26
CA PHE A 651 -18.37 -7.64 7.89
C PHE A 651 -17.30 -8.23 6.97
N ARG A 652 -17.51 -9.46 6.54
CA ARG A 652 -16.57 -10.26 5.76
C ARG A 652 -16.69 -9.93 4.27
N PHE A 653 -16.02 -8.89 3.81
CA PHE A 653 -15.95 -8.53 2.40
C PHE A 653 -14.51 -8.19 1.99
N PRO A 654 -14.14 -8.35 0.72
CA PRO A 654 -12.80 -8.06 0.24
C PRO A 654 -12.44 -6.59 0.41
N ARG A 655 -11.27 -6.34 1.00
CA ARG A 655 -10.63 -5.03 1.05
C ARG A 655 -9.22 -5.18 0.49
N PHE A 656 -8.72 -4.15 -0.13
CA PHE A 656 -7.41 -4.16 -0.75
C PHE A 656 -6.60 -2.92 -0.36
N GLU A 657 -5.30 -2.97 -0.57
CA GLU A 657 -4.43 -1.81 -0.48
C GLU A 657 -4.08 -1.32 -1.87
N GLU A 658 -4.27 -0.03 -2.12
CA GLU A 658 -3.65 0.63 -3.26
C GLU A 658 -2.15 0.62 -3.08
N THR A 659 -1.46 -0.13 -3.92
CA THR A 659 -0.08 -0.49 -3.64
C THR A 659 0.89 0.39 -4.39
N TYR A 660 1.55 1.23 -3.64
CA TYR A 660 2.63 2.08 -4.11
C TYR A 660 4.02 1.62 -3.67
N SER A 661 4.09 0.68 -2.73
CA SER A 661 5.35 0.07 -2.27
C SER A 661 5.12 -1.28 -1.59
N SER A 662 6.21 -2.01 -1.34
CA SER A 662 6.17 -3.26 -0.56
C SER A 662 5.55 -3.10 0.82
N ARG A 663 5.79 -1.96 1.45
CA ARG A 663 5.24 -1.61 2.75
C ARG A 663 3.70 -1.61 2.74
N TRP A 664 3.09 -1.09 1.68
CA TRP A 664 1.64 -1.07 1.55
C TRP A 664 1.03 -2.45 1.40
N ILE A 665 1.71 -3.37 0.72
CA ILE A 665 1.26 -4.76 0.61
C ILE A 665 1.15 -5.38 2.00
N ALA A 666 2.14 -5.17 2.86
CA ALA A 666 2.16 -5.71 4.21
C ALA A 666 0.98 -5.26 5.10
N LEU A 667 0.38 -4.10 4.79
CA LEU A 667 -0.81 -3.62 5.50
C LEU A 667 -2.05 -4.49 5.24
N SER A 668 -2.08 -5.23 4.14
CA SER A 668 -3.20 -6.14 3.80
C SER A 668 -3.11 -7.51 4.50
N HIS A 669 -1.95 -7.91 5.02
CA HIS A 669 -1.70 -9.28 5.46
C HIS A 669 -2.65 -9.77 6.56
N LEU A 670 -3.02 -8.90 7.48
CA LEU A 670 -3.85 -9.28 8.63
C LEU A 670 -5.36 -9.30 8.35
N TYR A 671 -5.79 -8.94 7.13
CA TYR A 671 -7.21 -9.03 6.76
C TYR A 671 -7.38 -9.74 5.43
N THR A 672 -7.70 -9.08 4.32
CA THR A 672 -7.68 -9.70 2.99
C THR A 672 -6.37 -9.34 2.29
N PRO A 673 -5.52 -10.32 1.98
CA PRO A 673 -4.17 -10.08 1.46
C PRO A 673 -4.23 -9.72 -0.02
N ILE A 674 -4.78 -8.55 -0.33
CA ILE A 674 -5.01 -8.11 -1.70
C ILE A 674 -4.29 -6.79 -1.95
N GLN A 675 -3.51 -6.79 -3.00
CA GLN A 675 -2.90 -5.62 -3.60
C GLN A 675 -3.74 -5.15 -4.78
N LEU A 676 -4.11 -3.87 -4.84
CA LEU A 676 -4.52 -3.25 -6.09
C LEU A 676 -3.26 -2.93 -6.89
N GLY A 677 -3.01 -3.74 -7.90
CA GLY A 677 -1.81 -3.65 -8.72
C GLY A 677 -1.92 -2.61 -9.82
N ASP A 678 -0.93 -2.63 -10.74
CA ASP A 678 -0.74 -1.73 -11.87
C ASP A 678 -0.76 -0.22 -11.57
N MET A 679 -0.98 0.17 -10.31
CA MET A 679 -0.79 1.55 -9.87
C MET A 679 0.68 1.98 -9.93
N LEU A 680 1.60 1.06 -9.64
CA LEU A 680 3.04 1.32 -9.63
C LEU A 680 3.64 1.36 -11.03
N THR A 681 3.20 0.45 -11.86
CA THR A 681 3.80 0.21 -13.17
C THR A 681 2.91 0.69 -14.29
N TYR A 682 1.64 1.00 -13.98
CA TYR A 682 0.61 1.23 -14.98
C TYR A 682 0.67 0.13 -16.05
N ALA A 683 0.62 -1.12 -15.57
CA ALA A 683 0.81 -2.32 -16.37
C ALA A 683 -0.04 -2.28 -17.63
N ASN A 684 0.62 -1.99 -18.76
CA ASN A 684 -0.04 -1.86 -20.06
C ASN A 684 0.18 -3.08 -20.93
N THR A 685 1.06 -3.97 -20.52
CA THR A 685 1.37 -5.20 -21.26
C THR A 685 1.20 -6.42 -20.36
N PRO A 686 0.97 -7.60 -20.94
CA PRO A 686 0.96 -8.86 -20.18
C PRO A 686 2.23 -9.07 -19.34
N LYS A 687 3.40 -8.68 -19.86
CA LYS A 687 4.68 -8.77 -19.15
C LYS A 687 4.69 -7.94 -17.88
N ASP A 688 4.20 -6.70 -17.93
CA ASP A 688 4.18 -5.83 -16.76
C ASP A 688 3.22 -6.36 -15.70
N MET A 689 2.04 -6.79 -16.14
CA MET A 689 1.04 -7.37 -15.26
C MET A 689 1.55 -8.66 -14.61
N ALA A 690 2.25 -9.52 -15.38
CA ALA A 690 2.88 -10.72 -14.84
C ALA A 690 3.96 -10.37 -13.79
N ALA A 691 4.75 -9.32 -14.03
CA ALA A 691 5.73 -8.85 -13.06
C ALA A 691 5.08 -8.35 -11.76
N ASP A 692 3.99 -7.59 -11.86
CA ASP A 692 3.24 -7.11 -10.69
C ASP A 692 2.57 -8.26 -9.92
N GLN A 693 1.99 -9.23 -10.62
CA GLN A 693 1.41 -10.42 -10.00
C GLN A 693 2.45 -11.25 -9.26
N ARG A 694 3.64 -11.46 -9.84
CA ARG A 694 4.76 -12.13 -9.16
C ARG A 694 5.23 -11.34 -7.93
N MET A 695 5.28 -10.02 -8.04
CA MET A 695 5.66 -9.16 -6.92
C MET A 695 4.65 -9.27 -5.78
N ALA A 696 3.35 -9.30 -6.08
CA ALA A 696 2.30 -9.52 -5.08
C ALA A 696 2.49 -10.86 -4.37
N LEU A 697 2.65 -11.96 -5.12
CA LEU A 697 2.86 -13.31 -4.57
C LEU A 697 4.13 -13.38 -3.73
N LYS A 698 5.26 -12.82 -4.19
CA LYS A 698 6.53 -12.78 -3.43
C LYS A 698 6.37 -12.11 -2.07
N ARG A 699 5.33 -11.30 -1.91
CA ARG A 699 5.01 -10.57 -0.68
C ARG A 699 3.74 -11.05 0.00
N GLY A 700 3.28 -12.26 -0.32
CA GLY A 700 2.16 -12.89 0.37
C GLY A 700 0.79 -12.27 0.05
N ALA A 701 0.60 -11.68 -1.14
CA ALA A 701 -0.65 -11.04 -1.52
C ALA A 701 -1.22 -11.54 -2.85
N LEU A 702 -2.54 -11.47 -2.98
CA LEU A 702 -3.30 -11.59 -4.21
C LEU A 702 -3.26 -10.27 -5.00
N TYR A 703 -3.73 -10.31 -6.25
CA TYR A 703 -3.67 -9.17 -7.16
C TYR A 703 -5.05 -8.79 -7.67
N TYR A 704 -5.43 -7.52 -7.51
CA TYR A 704 -6.55 -6.87 -8.16
C TYR A 704 -6.07 -5.91 -9.25
N HIS A 705 -6.86 -5.77 -10.30
CA HIS A 705 -6.56 -4.84 -11.39
C HIS A 705 -7.08 -3.44 -11.06
N TYR A 706 -6.25 -2.42 -11.36
CA TYR A 706 -6.69 -1.03 -11.30
C TYR A 706 -7.23 -0.56 -12.65
N CYS A 707 -6.39 -0.65 -13.66
CA CYS A 707 -6.73 -0.36 -15.05
C CYS A 707 -5.70 -1.08 -15.93
N GLY A 708 -5.82 -0.98 -17.19
CA GLY A 708 -4.91 -1.62 -18.11
C GLY A 708 -5.57 -2.73 -18.89
N GLY A 709 -4.87 -3.26 -19.86
CA GLY A 709 -5.37 -4.27 -20.74
C GLY A 709 -4.33 -5.35 -21.03
N THR A 710 -4.74 -6.60 -20.92
CA THR A 710 -3.93 -7.73 -21.38
C THR A 710 -4.49 -8.30 -22.65
N GLY A 711 -3.60 -8.58 -23.61
CA GLY A 711 -3.98 -9.27 -24.84
C GLY A 711 -4.23 -10.77 -24.66
N CYS A 712 -3.87 -11.34 -23.50
CA CYS A 712 -3.97 -12.75 -23.19
C CYS A 712 -4.29 -12.99 -21.71
N PRO A 713 -4.82 -14.17 -21.35
CA PRO A 713 -4.93 -14.58 -19.95
C PRO A 713 -3.57 -14.64 -19.27
N THR A 714 -3.52 -14.13 -18.03
CA THR A 714 -2.35 -14.20 -17.15
C THR A 714 -2.72 -14.96 -15.88
N LEU A 715 -1.82 -15.03 -14.90
CA LEU A 715 -2.06 -15.71 -13.62
C LEU A 715 -3.38 -15.29 -12.95
N SER A 716 -3.80 -14.03 -13.07
CA SER A 716 -5.05 -13.55 -12.49
C SER A 716 -6.28 -14.29 -12.97
N SER A 717 -6.23 -14.86 -14.20
CA SER A 717 -7.31 -15.71 -14.74
C SER A 717 -7.49 -17.04 -13.97
N LYS A 718 -6.52 -17.39 -13.12
CA LYS A 718 -6.50 -18.62 -12.30
C LYS A 718 -6.39 -18.31 -10.80
N MET A 719 -6.44 -17.05 -10.42
CA MET A 719 -6.18 -16.63 -9.05
C MET A 719 -7.40 -16.80 -8.13
N PHE A 720 -8.61 -16.79 -8.68
CA PHE A 720 -9.85 -16.79 -7.90
C PHE A 720 -10.83 -17.90 -8.34
N PRO A 721 -11.82 -18.26 -7.47
CA PRO A 721 -12.01 -17.84 -6.08
C PRO A 721 -10.85 -18.26 -5.18
N PHE A 722 -10.63 -17.56 -4.08
CA PHE A 722 -9.54 -17.87 -3.16
C PHE A 722 -10.00 -17.68 -1.71
N THR A 723 -10.04 -18.77 -0.95
CA THR A 723 -10.27 -18.75 0.50
C THR A 723 -8.92 -18.94 1.19
N PRO A 724 -8.31 -17.90 1.79
CA PRO A 724 -6.99 -18.03 2.38
C PRO A 724 -6.93 -19.13 3.46
N VAL A 725 -5.88 -19.92 3.45
CA VAL A 725 -5.52 -20.89 4.50
C VAL A 725 -4.19 -20.50 5.13
N GLU A 726 -3.16 -20.31 4.32
CA GLU A 726 -1.85 -19.86 4.75
C GLU A 726 -1.27 -18.84 3.74
N LEU A 727 -0.61 -17.82 4.26
CA LEU A 727 0.18 -16.87 3.51
C LEU A 727 1.65 -17.13 3.74
N HIS A 728 2.47 -16.96 2.71
CA HIS A 728 3.93 -17.09 2.76
C HIS A 728 4.58 -16.09 1.80
N GLY A 729 5.85 -15.80 2.02
CA GLY A 729 6.65 -15.02 1.08
C GLY A 729 6.96 -15.82 -0.18
N GLY A 730 6.16 -15.65 -1.23
CA GLY A 730 6.34 -16.30 -2.52
C GLY A 730 5.23 -17.28 -2.90
N TRP A 731 4.41 -17.72 -1.98
CA TRP A 731 3.25 -18.57 -2.29
C TRP A 731 2.11 -18.35 -1.31
N LEU A 732 0.90 -18.66 -1.75
CA LEU A 732 -0.33 -18.56 -0.98
C LEU A 732 -1.08 -19.89 -1.07
N VAL A 733 -1.53 -20.40 0.04
CA VAL A 733 -2.37 -21.60 0.11
C VAL A 733 -3.80 -21.17 0.36
N GLY A 734 -4.68 -21.42 -0.60
CA GLY A 734 -6.12 -21.27 -0.48
C GLY A 734 -6.80 -22.64 -0.40
N LYS A 735 -8.09 -22.66 -0.02
CA LYS A 735 -8.87 -23.90 -0.02
C LYS A 735 -8.99 -24.50 -1.42
N GLU A 736 -9.15 -23.65 -2.43
CA GLU A 736 -9.42 -24.05 -3.82
C GLU A 736 -8.14 -24.20 -4.65
N ARG A 737 -7.10 -23.48 -4.29
CA ARG A 737 -5.86 -23.40 -5.09
C ARG A 737 -4.66 -22.93 -4.29
N ILE A 738 -3.48 -23.24 -4.83
CA ILE A 738 -2.21 -22.69 -4.38
C ILE A 738 -1.65 -21.81 -5.49
N LEU A 739 -1.18 -20.63 -5.15
CA LEU A 739 -0.55 -19.67 -6.06
C LEU A 739 0.91 -19.52 -5.67
N THR A 740 1.83 -19.54 -6.63
CA THR A 740 3.25 -19.45 -6.33
C THR A 740 4.05 -18.67 -7.38
N ALA A 741 5.07 -17.94 -6.90
CA ALA A 741 6.14 -17.33 -7.69
C ALA A 741 7.53 -17.91 -7.31
N VAL A 742 7.55 -19.03 -6.59
CA VAL A 742 8.78 -19.73 -6.16
C VAL A 742 8.67 -21.21 -6.45
N SER A 743 9.82 -21.87 -6.60
CA SER A 743 9.92 -23.33 -6.70
C SER A 743 9.71 -23.99 -5.35
N GLY A 744 9.34 -25.25 -5.32
CA GLY A 744 9.31 -26.02 -4.10
C GLY A 744 8.24 -27.10 -4.05
N GLU A 745 7.85 -27.44 -2.84
CA GLU A 745 6.84 -28.44 -2.52
C GLU A 745 5.57 -27.77 -1.99
N PHE A 746 4.44 -28.14 -2.53
CA PHE A 746 3.14 -27.55 -2.27
C PHE A 746 2.13 -28.65 -1.90
N GLY A 747 1.13 -28.33 -1.09
CA GLY A 747 0.08 -29.28 -0.74
C GLY A 747 -0.93 -28.70 0.25
N TRP A 748 -2.00 -29.42 0.44
CA TRP A 748 -3.00 -29.16 1.48
C TRP A 748 -2.85 -30.21 2.57
N ARG A 749 -2.70 -29.78 3.81
CA ARG A 749 -2.49 -30.70 4.93
C ARG A 749 -3.66 -31.65 5.10
N GLY A 750 -3.37 -32.94 5.13
CA GLY A 750 -4.38 -33.97 5.31
C GLY A 750 -5.26 -34.23 4.09
N GLU A 751 -4.98 -33.59 2.94
CA GLU A 751 -5.76 -33.74 1.72
C GLU A 751 -4.91 -34.27 0.57
N SER A 752 -5.54 -35.06 -0.33
CA SER A 752 -4.91 -35.60 -1.52
C SER A 752 -5.72 -35.33 -2.79
N PRO A 753 -5.98 -34.06 -3.11
CA PRO A 753 -6.83 -33.73 -4.25
C PRO A 753 -6.16 -34.05 -5.59
N GLU A 754 -6.97 -34.23 -6.62
CA GLU A 754 -6.53 -34.09 -8.01
C GLU A 754 -6.46 -32.59 -8.36
N VAL A 755 -5.46 -32.23 -9.15
CA VAL A 755 -5.21 -30.80 -9.49
C VAL A 755 -4.91 -30.60 -10.96
N ASP A 756 -5.16 -29.40 -11.42
CA ASP A 756 -4.60 -28.84 -12.65
C ASP A 756 -3.49 -27.84 -12.29
N VAL A 757 -2.37 -27.90 -13.01
CA VAL A 757 -1.23 -26.98 -12.82
C VAL A 757 -1.11 -26.07 -14.02
N PHE A 758 -1.20 -24.76 -13.79
CA PHE A 758 -1.06 -23.71 -14.79
C PHE A 758 0.21 -22.91 -14.47
N VAL A 759 1.13 -22.87 -15.42
CA VAL A 759 2.38 -22.11 -15.28
C VAL A 759 2.37 -20.96 -16.29
N PHE A 760 2.84 -19.81 -15.85
CA PHE A 760 2.92 -18.59 -16.66
C PHE A 760 4.37 -18.12 -16.72
N ASP A 761 4.84 -17.75 -17.94
CA ASP A 761 6.19 -17.27 -18.19
C ASP A 761 6.38 -15.81 -17.75
N GLU A 762 7.56 -15.27 -17.95
CA GLU A 762 7.92 -13.88 -17.64
C GLU A 762 7.10 -12.85 -18.43
N LEU A 763 6.49 -13.26 -19.55
CA LEU A 763 5.60 -12.43 -20.37
C LEU A 763 4.12 -12.58 -19.97
N GLY A 764 3.82 -13.39 -18.95
CA GLY A 764 2.47 -13.67 -18.49
C GLY A 764 1.68 -14.67 -19.36
N ARG A 765 2.33 -15.38 -20.28
CA ARG A 765 1.69 -16.37 -21.15
C ARG A 765 1.69 -17.74 -20.51
N GLU A 766 0.61 -18.48 -20.65
CA GLU A 766 0.54 -19.85 -20.15
C GLU A 766 1.50 -20.77 -20.90
N VAL A 767 2.34 -21.49 -20.15
CA VAL A 767 3.25 -22.52 -20.65
C VAL A 767 2.60 -23.89 -20.53
N LYS A 768 2.13 -24.42 -21.65
CA LYS A 768 1.47 -25.73 -21.69
C LYS A 768 2.47 -26.85 -21.44
N GLY A 769 2.02 -27.90 -20.74
CA GLY A 769 2.83 -29.09 -20.49
C GLY A 769 4.05 -28.87 -19.60
N TYR A 770 4.03 -27.82 -18.76
CA TYR A 770 5.14 -27.57 -17.85
C TYR A 770 5.33 -28.76 -16.88
N PRO A 771 6.56 -29.25 -16.68
CA PRO A 771 6.81 -30.43 -15.85
C PRO A 771 6.57 -30.17 -14.37
N TRP A 772 5.87 -31.11 -13.74
CA TRP A 772 5.67 -31.15 -12.29
C TRP A 772 5.52 -32.60 -11.85
N SER A 773 5.69 -32.86 -10.58
CA SER A 773 5.50 -34.21 -10.02
C SER A 773 4.63 -34.18 -8.78
N ARG A 774 4.14 -35.38 -8.38
CA ARG A 774 3.33 -35.54 -7.17
C ARG A 774 3.79 -36.78 -6.40
N LYS A 775 3.62 -36.69 -5.07
CA LYS A 775 3.92 -37.77 -4.15
C LYS A 775 2.87 -37.81 -3.06
N ASP A 776 2.29 -38.98 -2.84
CA ASP A 776 1.39 -39.18 -1.70
C ASP A 776 2.20 -39.43 -0.43
N THR A 777 1.80 -38.80 0.66
CA THR A 777 2.41 -38.93 1.99
C THR A 777 1.33 -39.19 3.03
N ALA A 778 1.73 -39.60 4.23
CA ALA A 778 0.80 -39.78 5.34
C ALA A 778 0.04 -38.50 5.71
N ASN A 779 0.61 -37.31 5.37
CA ASN A 779 0.04 -35.98 5.68
C ASN A 779 -0.65 -35.31 4.49
N GLY A 780 -0.98 -36.07 3.42
CA GLY A 780 -1.59 -35.60 2.21
C GLY A 780 -0.66 -35.63 1.00
N ARG A 781 -1.17 -35.18 -0.15
CA ARG A 781 -0.44 -35.16 -1.42
C ARG A 781 0.44 -33.93 -1.53
N ILE A 782 1.69 -34.16 -1.91
CA ILE A 782 2.67 -33.08 -2.19
C ILE A 782 2.85 -32.97 -3.71
N PHE A 783 2.84 -31.74 -4.20
CA PHE A 783 3.11 -31.36 -5.59
C PHE A 783 4.46 -30.65 -5.63
N THR A 784 5.40 -31.16 -6.44
CA THR A 784 6.71 -30.54 -6.62
C THR A 784 6.75 -29.82 -7.96
N LEU A 785 7.12 -28.53 -7.91
CA LEU A 785 7.20 -27.66 -9.08
C LEU A 785 8.50 -26.86 -9.06
N GLU A 786 9.31 -27.02 -10.12
CA GLU A 786 10.55 -26.26 -10.32
C GLU A 786 10.29 -25.16 -11.37
N LEU A 787 10.07 -23.93 -10.89
CA LEU A 787 9.83 -22.79 -11.76
C LEU A 787 11.13 -22.22 -12.31
N LYS A 788 11.15 -21.88 -13.59
CA LYS A 788 12.21 -21.05 -14.14
C LYS A 788 12.15 -19.63 -13.52
N PRO A 789 13.25 -18.87 -13.54
CA PRO A 789 13.22 -17.47 -13.11
C PRO A 789 12.07 -16.71 -13.75
N ASP A 790 11.43 -15.84 -12.97
CA ASP A 790 10.31 -14.99 -13.40
C ASP A 790 9.04 -15.74 -13.91
N HIS A 791 8.91 -17.05 -13.63
CA HIS A 791 7.68 -17.78 -13.80
C HIS A 791 6.82 -17.73 -12.53
N CYS A 792 5.54 -17.98 -12.69
CA CYS A 792 4.60 -18.16 -11.59
C CYS A 792 3.57 -19.25 -11.96
N ALA A 793 2.87 -19.77 -10.94
CA ALA A 793 1.93 -20.85 -11.19
C ALA A 793 0.69 -20.78 -10.30
N ALA A 794 -0.37 -21.43 -10.78
CA ALA A 794 -1.54 -21.80 -10.01
C ALA A 794 -1.71 -23.32 -10.02
N ILE A 795 -1.82 -23.94 -8.84
CA ILE A 795 -2.18 -25.35 -8.64
C ILE A 795 -3.64 -25.33 -8.17
N VAL A 796 -4.56 -25.80 -8.99
CA VAL A 796 -6.00 -25.65 -8.80
C VAL A 796 -6.63 -27.02 -8.55
N LYS A 797 -7.38 -27.19 -7.46
CA LYS A 797 -8.19 -28.40 -7.22
C LYS A 797 -9.22 -28.58 -8.33
N ARG A 798 -9.37 -29.81 -8.77
CA ARG A 798 -10.46 -30.19 -9.70
C ARG A 798 -11.80 -30.28 -9.01
#